data_3264e988f3631da8aad742433761b18e
#
_entry.id   3264e988f3631da8aad742433761b18e
#
_cell.length_a   1.000
_cell.length_b   1.000
_cell.length_c   1.000
_cell.angle_alpha   90.00
_cell.angle_beta   90.00
_cell.angle_gamma   90.00
#
_symmetry.space_group_name_H-M   'P 1'
#
loop_
_entity.id
_entity.type
_entity.pdbx_description
1 polymer ?
#
loop_
_entity_poly.entity_id
_entity_poly.type
_entity_poly.pdbx_seq_one_letter_code
_entity_poly.pdbx_strand_id
1 'polypeptide(L)'
;MSSTLCIRLDSKRCLQIVFSLWTAILFWGFEACCYSQQKSLPDTMTSVTQPSPTRKSELDTVVEYEAQRIESDAEARITHLINNAIVKYRGMILTAGKITINWDKNLLIAEGLPDTISTVRQNPGGSADSVIYRQFPQFSEAGQTISGERMTYNFKTKKGLVIRGRTKYEEGYYYGKKIKKVNDKVYFVKHGYFTTCSIPDTPHYHFESLKMKMIFQDKVIAKPIVLYIKRVPVAFLPFGIFPYRRGRHSGILIPRYGESYTEGRYLRGLGYYWAPSQYWDARLEVDYYEKTGFLFHGNLNYAIRYLLRGTLSGSLLRKHSTTGGKQRRWDLGITHQQQIDPTISLNIYGRFVSDQSYYRDFSANRQQRLMREIRSNATLTKVWQGKSTSLTINLSQVHNLDTESKTETLPRISFRCGQQALFELFKGRKKIDRYSWESRKDDSKKWYESIYFSYFSQLINQRQQFKVADQWQRSSKLGVNHQLNFSSPQKIFRWFTVSQSLSYREIWVDRRKEYYWDWNENKVRSRNVFGFAARRTFTASIAMSTKLYGMFYPHIGQIQTLRHVLTPGISFSYHPDFSDPKFGYYQTIVDTGGKIYSYDRFDGSLFGSTPRGAEKNLSFSLRNLFQLKTGSGVQEKKIDLFTFDTYSSYNFEADSLNFSNLVSSFRAQPFRNVSVLINFTHSLYQFDVESRRKVNQYLFDKNPWAPLRLTNFRLSSNIRLSSSMFRRKKTEKPDTTSLEEELPGETLSRRFDVETMSFNQQIPWSINLSINYNLNKSNPQNPTRYFWLNLTSSIQLTTNWRVRYNARFDLEKKTVVAQDVMIYRDLHCWEASFAWTPTGPYKRFYLRINVKAPMLRELKVEKRGGRAAFFGY
;
A
#
# COMPACT_ATOMS: atom_id res chain seq x y z
N MET A 1 33.03 -38.97 -30.45
CA MET A 1 33.79 -37.89 -29.85
C MET A 1 33.00 -36.60 -29.97
N SER A 2 32.28 -36.22 -28.95
CA SER A 2 31.75 -34.86 -28.78
C SER A 2 31.55 -34.65 -27.28
N SER A 3 32.42 -33.85 -26.73
CA SER A 3 32.51 -33.50 -25.31
C SER A 3 31.42 -32.48 -24.97
N THR A 4 30.47 -32.92 -24.19
CA THR A 4 29.45 -32.07 -23.58
C THR A 4 30.03 -31.36 -22.36
N LEU A 5 30.24 -30.06 -22.46
CA LEU A 5 30.71 -29.22 -21.38
C LEU A 5 29.53 -28.98 -20.41
N CYS A 6 29.54 -29.72 -19.31
CA CYS A 6 28.57 -29.58 -18.23
C CYS A 6 29.10 -28.56 -17.23
N ILE A 7 28.71 -27.29 -17.33
CA ILE A 7 29.04 -26.24 -16.36
C ILE A 7 28.17 -26.45 -15.11
N ARG A 8 28.74 -27.10 -14.10
CA ARG A 8 28.19 -27.13 -12.74
C ARG A 8 28.45 -25.77 -12.09
N LEU A 9 27.47 -24.91 -12.08
CA LEU A 9 27.52 -23.67 -11.29
C LEU A 9 27.11 -23.97 -9.84
N ASP A 10 28.09 -23.94 -8.98
CA ASP A 10 27.95 -24.11 -7.53
C ASP A 10 27.25 -22.88 -6.94
N SER A 11 26.30 -23.09 -6.01
CA SER A 11 25.47 -22.04 -5.42
C SER A 11 26.27 -20.91 -4.75
N LYS A 12 27.50 -21.17 -4.32
CA LYS A 12 28.41 -20.17 -3.78
C LYS A 12 28.97 -19.22 -4.84
N ARG A 13 29.17 -19.66 -6.07
CA ARG A 13 29.65 -18.82 -7.17
C ARG A 13 28.56 -17.94 -7.76
N CYS A 14 27.27 -18.34 -7.75
CA CYS A 14 26.16 -17.46 -8.12
C CYS A 14 26.02 -16.27 -7.16
N LEU A 15 26.24 -16.48 -5.85
CA LEU A 15 26.18 -15.39 -4.87
C LEU A 15 27.33 -14.40 -5.05
N GLN A 16 28.54 -14.89 -5.40
CA GLN A 16 29.69 -14.03 -5.69
C GLN A 16 29.53 -13.23 -6.99
N ILE A 17 28.94 -13.82 -8.02
CA ILE A 17 28.66 -13.10 -9.30
C ILE A 17 27.59 -12.04 -9.11
N VAL A 18 26.56 -12.30 -8.31
CA VAL A 18 25.55 -11.31 -7.98
C VAL A 18 26.13 -10.18 -7.11
N PHE A 19 27.05 -10.51 -6.19
CA PHE A 19 27.70 -9.52 -5.34
C PHE A 19 28.71 -8.65 -6.13
N SER A 20 29.48 -9.25 -7.06
CA SER A 20 30.42 -8.52 -7.91
C SER A 20 29.72 -7.70 -9.00
N LEU A 21 28.61 -8.15 -9.54
CA LEU A 21 27.76 -7.32 -10.42
C LEU A 21 27.12 -6.15 -9.66
N TRP A 22 26.78 -6.34 -8.40
CA TRP A 22 26.20 -5.29 -7.54
C TRP A 22 27.23 -4.22 -7.16
N THR A 23 28.46 -4.63 -6.85
CA THR A 23 29.57 -3.68 -6.58
C THR A 23 30.00 -2.93 -7.85
N ALA A 24 30.00 -3.56 -9.01
CA ALA A 24 30.29 -2.90 -10.29
C ALA A 24 29.21 -1.86 -10.69
N ILE A 25 27.92 -2.15 -10.45
CA ILE A 25 26.82 -1.21 -10.71
C ILE A 25 26.84 -0.03 -9.72
N LEU A 26 27.25 -0.25 -8.46
CA LEU A 26 27.43 0.82 -7.48
C LEU A 26 28.65 1.70 -7.77
N PHE A 27 29.76 1.12 -8.25
CA PHE A 27 30.97 1.89 -8.58
C PHE A 27 30.83 2.68 -9.90
N TRP A 28 30.19 2.12 -10.92
CA TRP A 28 29.99 2.85 -12.20
C TRP A 28 28.92 3.95 -12.11
N GLY A 29 28.01 3.88 -11.18
CA GLY A 29 27.02 4.94 -10.93
C GLY A 29 27.60 6.16 -10.20
N PHE A 30 28.74 6.04 -9.54
CA PHE A 30 29.33 7.14 -8.77
C PHE A 30 30.33 8.00 -9.58
N GLU A 31 30.95 7.46 -10.61
CA GLU A 31 31.88 8.25 -11.44
C GLU A 31 31.22 9.16 -12.49
N ALA A 32 29.95 8.88 -12.86
CA ALA A 32 29.24 9.70 -13.84
C ALA A 32 28.64 11.01 -13.29
N CYS A 33 28.69 11.25 -11.98
CA CYS A 33 28.06 12.42 -11.33
C CYS A 33 29.01 13.54 -10.95
N CYS A 34 30.33 13.37 -11.14
CA CYS A 34 31.34 14.39 -10.75
C CYS A 34 31.90 15.26 -11.87
N TYR A 35 31.35 15.15 -13.08
CA TYR A 35 31.88 15.96 -14.22
C TYR A 35 30.76 16.80 -14.85
N SER A 36 30.36 17.89 -14.22
CA SER A 36 29.75 19.06 -14.87
C SER A 36 29.28 20.06 -13.82
N GLN A 37 30.11 21.04 -13.51
CA GLN A 37 29.74 22.44 -13.33
C GLN A 37 30.97 23.27 -12.92
N GLN A 38 31.69 23.71 -13.89
CA GLN A 38 32.47 24.92 -13.82
C GLN A 38 32.18 25.69 -15.13
N LYS A 39 31.24 26.62 -15.06
CA LYS A 39 31.13 27.72 -15.99
C LYS A 39 31.25 28.99 -15.20
N SER A 40 32.38 29.62 -15.37
CA SER A 40 32.72 30.99 -14.98
C SER A 40 31.80 32.02 -15.62
N LEU A 41 31.27 32.92 -14.85
CA LEU A 41 30.65 34.18 -15.29
C LEU A 41 31.70 35.30 -15.24
N PRO A 42 31.66 36.24 -16.18
CA PRO A 42 32.68 37.30 -16.28
C PRO A 42 32.42 38.44 -15.30
N ASP A 43 33.51 38.93 -14.76
CA ASP A 43 33.60 40.14 -13.95
C ASP A 43 33.14 41.37 -14.74
N THR A 44 32.19 42.11 -14.20
CA THR A 44 31.93 43.50 -14.56
C THR A 44 32.23 44.36 -13.36
N MET A 45 33.38 44.97 -13.35
CA MET A 45 33.75 46.03 -12.40
C MET A 45 32.84 47.25 -12.64
N THR A 46 32.09 47.62 -11.59
CA THR A 46 31.57 48.98 -11.45
C THR A 46 32.11 49.56 -10.14
N SER A 47 32.96 50.55 -10.28
CA SER A 47 33.48 51.34 -9.18
C SER A 47 32.39 52.16 -8.51
N VAL A 48 32.15 51.92 -7.23
CA VAL A 48 31.36 52.82 -6.39
C VAL A 48 32.24 53.41 -5.28
N THR A 49 32.26 54.69 -5.30
CA THR A 49 32.89 55.64 -4.41
C THR A 49 32.57 55.32 -2.94
N GLN A 50 33.61 55.26 -2.12
CA GLN A 50 33.48 55.16 -0.66
C GLN A 50 32.93 56.48 -0.06
N PRO A 51 31.92 56.41 0.82
CA PRO A 51 31.61 57.54 1.68
C PRO A 51 32.44 57.44 2.99
N SER A 52 32.83 58.57 3.48
CA SER A 52 33.62 58.82 4.68
C SER A 52 33.12 58.12 5.95
N PRO A 53 33.98 57.84 6.95
CA PRO A 53 33.59 57.08 8.13
C PRO A 53 32.80 57.95 9.09
N THR A 54 31.49 57.70 9.13
CA THR A 54 30.63 58.16 10.21
C THR A 54 30.96 57.36 11.47
N ARG A 55 31.15 58.02 12.61
CA ARG A 55 31.32 57.44 13.95
C ARG A 55 30.24 56.37 14.16
N LYS A 56 30.65 55.11 14.28
CA LYS A 56 29.78 54.02 14.71
C LYS A 56 29.30 54.29 16.13
N SER A 57 27.98 54.43 16.32
CA SER A 57 27.36 54.34 17.63
C SER A 57 27.67 52.94 18.25
N GLU A 58 27.89 52.87 19.55
CA GLU A 58 28.22 51.62 20.26
C GLU A 58 27.12 50.55 20.16
N LEU A 59 25.94 50.88 19.65
CA LEU A 59 24.81 50.00 19.35
C LEU A 59 24.62 49.92 17.83
N ASP A 60 24.85 48.76 17.28
CA ASP A 60 24.69 48.44 15.82
C ASP A 60 23.26 48.58 15.30
N THR A 61 22.25 48.80 16.15
CA THR A 61 20.82 48.89 15.80
C THR A 61 20.04 49.70 16.83
N VAL A 62 18.97 50.36 16.39
CA VAL A 62 18.06 51.14 17.27
C VAL A 62 17.25 50.15 18.14
N VAL A 63 17.07 50.48 19.42
CA VAL A 63 16.15 49.79 20.33
C VAL A 63 14.83 50.51 20.29
N GLU A 64 13.78 49.86 19.78
CA GLU A 64 12.41 50.36 19.81
C GLU A 64 11.72 49.90 21.10
N TYR A 65 11.02 50.78 21.80
CA TYR A 65 10.25 50.40 22.97
C TYR A 65 8.93 51.16 23.06
N GLU A 66 7.92 50.49 23.61
CA GLU A 66 6.55 50.97 23.74
C GLU A 66 5.97 50.52 25.09
N ALA A 67 5.23 51.36 25.78
CA ALA A 67 4.51 51.02 27.00
C ALA A 67 3.38 52.02 27.26
N GLN A 68 2.40 51.68 28.10
CA GLN A 68 1.36 52.62 28.50
C GLN A 68 1.93 53.74 29.37
N ARG A 69 2.97 53.48 30.18
CA ARG A 69 3.66 54.47 31.00
C ARG A 69 5.17 54.27 30.88
N ILE A 70 5.87 55.33 30.58
CA ILE A 70 7.31 55.37 30.43
C ILE A 70 7.86 56.39 31.45
N GLU A 71 8.76 55.90 32.31
CA GLU A 71 9.48 56.73 33.30
C GLU A 71 10.97 56.60 33.00
N SER A 72 11.63 57.73 32.75
CA SER A 72 13.07 57.76 32.47
C SER A 72 13.76 58.66 33.47
N ASP A 73 14.79 58.09 34.20
CA ASP A 73 15.70 58.81 35.04
C ASP A 73 16.96 59.06 34.17
N ALA A 74 17.22 60.38 33.93
CA ALA A 74 18.32 60.82 33.09
C ALA A 74 19.67 60.69 33.77
N GLU A 75 19.72 60.91 35.11
CA GLU A 75 20.91 60.80 35.88
C GLU A 75 21.37 59.37 36.08
N ALA A 76 20.46 58.50 36.47
CA ALA A 76 20.70 57.06 36.62
C ALA A 76 20.77 56.31 35.32
N ARG A 77 20.40 56.92 34.17
CA ARG A 77 20.30 56.31 32.85
C ARG A 77 19.44 55.03 32.85
N ILE A 78 18.32 55.07 33.57
CA ILE A 78 17.39 53.98 33.71
C ILE A 78 16.03 54.41 33.11
N THR A 79 15.44 53.54 32.28
CA THR A 79 14.09 53.72 31.76
C THR A 79 13.19 52.59 32.24
N HIS A 80 12.06 52.92 32.85
CA HIS A 80 11.02 51.99 33.27
C HIS A 80 9.84 52.06 32.29
N LEU A 81 9.51 50.94 31.72
CA LEU A 81 8.35 50.72 30.85
C LEU A 81 7.31 49.97 31.68
N ILE A 82 6.14 50.53 31.90
CA ILE A 82 5.14 49.96 32.80
C ILE A 82 3.82 49.75 32.02
N ASN A 83 3.26 48.60 32.20
CA ASN A 83 2.00 48.09 31.59
C ASN A 83 2.10 47.95 30.07
N ASN A 84 1.88 46.71 29.57
CA ASN A 84 2.03 46.32 28.19
C ASN A 84 3.38 46.75 27.56
N ALA A 85 4.46 46.64 28.32
CA ALA A 85 5.77 47.04 27.88
C ALA A 85 6.30 46.12 26.79
N ILE A 86 6.77 46.69 25.67
CA ILE A 86 7.31 46.00 24.51
C ILE A 86 8.68 46.59 24.19
N VAL A 87 9.67 45.73 23.97
CA VAL A 87 11.01 46.14 23.51
C VAL A 87 11.37 45.28 22.29
N LYS A 88 11.75 45.94 21.20
CA LYS A 88 12.18 45.31 19.96
C LYS A 88 13.64 45.64 19.67
N TYR A 89 14.43 44.62 19.39
CA TYR A 89 15.86 44.75 19.08
C TYR A 89 16.34 43.62 18.18
N ARG A 90 16.84 43.91 16.98
CA ARG A 90 17.39 42.93 16.03
C ARG A 90 16.53 41.70 15.81
N GLY A 91 15.21 41.82 15.63
CA GLY A 91 14.28 40.73 15.47
C GLY A 91 13.90 40.00 16.76
N MET A 92 14.39 40.42 17.88
CA MET A 92 13.95 40.04 19.22
C MET A 92 12.77 40.90 19.63
N ILE A 93 11.76 40.33 20.23
CA ILE A 93 10.61 41.02 20.83
C ILE A 93 10.51 40.54 22.29
N LEU A 94 10.58 41.45 23.22
CA LEU A 94 10.34 41.20 24.64
C LEU A 94 9.09 41.97 25.08
N THR A 95 8.11 41.26 25.61
CA THR A 95 6.89 41.85 26.16
C THR A 95 6.77 41.51 27.63
N ALA A 96 6.36 42.42 28.47
CA ALA A 96 6.17 42.19 29.90
C ALA A 96 5.24 43.24 30.55
N GLY A 97 4.83 43.00 31.78
CA GLY A 97 4.12 43.98 32.59
C GLY A 97 5.02 45.17 32.98
N LYS A 98 6.27 44.89 33.31
CA LYS A 98 7.28 45.94 33.62
C LYS A 98 8.60 45.55 32.96
N ILE A 99 9.22 46.48 32.23
CA ILE A 99 10.57 46.32 31.67
C ILE A 99 11.43 47.49 32.17
N THR A 100 12.55 47.17 32.81
CA THR A 100 13.54 48.14 33.24
C THR A 100 14.75 48.06 32.33
N ILE A 101 15.11 49.15 31.69
CA ILE A 101 16.29 49.29 30.83
C ILE A 101 17.36 50.08 31.57
N ASN A 102 18.49 49.45 31.82
CA ASN A 102 19.67 50.13 32.31
C ASN A 102 20.64 50.33 31.15
N TRP A 103 20.79 51.55 30.70
CA TRP A 103 21.57 51.91 29.51
C TRP A 103 23.10 51.79 29.74
N ASP A 104 23.60 52.06 30.95
CA ASP A 104 25.04 51.94 31.27
C ASP A 104 25.48 50.48 31.27
N LYS A 105 24.67 49.60 31.84
CA LYS A 105 24.95 48.16 31.92
C LYS A 105 24.46 47.39 30.70
N ASN A 106 23.80 48.05 29.76
CA ASN A 106 23.15 47.42 28.59
C ASN A 106 22.23 46.25 28.99
N LEU A 107 21.48 46.44 30.09
CA LEU A 107 20.71 45.36 30.73
C LEU A 107 19.22 45.65 30.70
N LEU A 108 18.45 44.66 30.20
CA LEU A 108 17.00 44.60 30.33
C LEU A 108 16.62 43.68 31.47
N ILE A 109 15.68 44.13 32.30
CA ILE A 109 15.01 43.30 33.30
C ILE A 109 13.51 43.38 33.05
N ALA A 110 12.88 42.21 32.77
CA ALA A 110 11.45 42.10 32.51
C ALA A 110 10.79 41.27 33.61
N GLU A 111 9.67 41.74 34.12
CA GLU A 111 8.92 41.17 35.24
C GLU A 111 7.40 41.30 34.96
N GLY A 112 6.61 40.44 35.60
CA GLY A 112 5.16 40.61 35.62
C GLY A 112 4.72 41.82 36.43
N LEU A 113 3.55 42.37 36.12
CA LEU A 113 2.96 43.46 36.90
C LEU A 113 2.21 42.87 38.11
N PRO A 114 2.50 43.29 39.34
CA PRO A 114 1.76 42.85 40.52
C PRO A 114 0.34 43.39 40.51
N ASP A 115 -0.62 42.50 40.72
CA ASP A 115 -2.05 42.82 40.86
C ASP A 115 -2.54 42.27 42.20
N THR A 116 -3.01 43.12 43.08
CA THR A 116 -3.47 42.74 44.41
C THR A 116 -4.94 42.34 44.36
N ILE A 117 -5.24 41.09 44.60
CA ILE A 117 -6.63 40.61 44.74
C ILE A 117 -6.88 40.33 46.20
N SER A 118 -7.73 41.14 46.84
CA SER A 118 -8.26 40.90 48.20
C SER A 118 -9.28 39.75 48.08
N THR A 119 -8.93 38.55 48.50
CA THR A 119 -9.90 37.42 48.66
C THR A 119 -10.50 37.53 50.05
N VAL A 120 -11.74 38.03 50.14
CA VAL A 120 -12.53 37.99 51.38
C VAL A 120 -12.92 36.53 51.64
N ARG A 121 -12.17 35.85 52.50
CA ARG A 121 -12.63 34.57 53.08
C ARG A 121 -13.64 34.88 54.17
N GLN A 122 -14.84 34.32 54.10
CA GLN A 122 -15.88 34.34 55.14
C GLN A 122 -15.46 33.49 56.40
N ASN A 123 -14.32 33.82 56.99
CA ASN A 123 -13.95 33.30 58.30
C ASN A 123 -13.36 34.44 59.12
N PRO A 124 -13.74 34.64 60.41
CA PRO A 124 -13.25 35.72 61.25
C PRO A 124 -11.80 35.43 61.68
N GLY A 125 -10.84 36.01 61.01
CA GLY A 125 -9.45 35.95 61.40
C GLY A 125 -8.46 35.90 60.27
N GLY A 126 -8.29 36.96 59.49
CA GLY A 126 -7.14 37.11 58.59
C GLY A 126 -7.47 37.28 57.12
N SER A 127 -7.40 38.51 56.62
CA SER A 127 -7.27 38.81 55.21
C SER A 127 -5.82 38.51 54.78
N ALA A 128 -5.58 37.43 54.05
CA ALA A 128 -4.31 37.23 53.39
C ALA A 128 -4.38 37.82 51.98
N ASP A 129 -3.78 38.94 51.77
CA ASP A 129 -3.59 39.57 50.46
C ASP A 129 -2.66 38.68 49.62
N SER A 130 -3.16 38.04 48.61
CA SER A 130 -2.35 37.26 47.63
C SER A 130 -2.02 38.16 46.45
N VAL A 131 -0.74 38.46 46.26
CA VAL A 131 -0.26 39.20 45.09
C VAL A 131 -0.21 38.24 43.90
N ILE A 132 -1.06 38.47 42.91
CA ILE A 132 -1.04 37.75 41.62
C ILE A 132 -0.32 38.62 40.60
N TYR A 133 0.63 38.06 39.87
CA TYR A 133 1.30 38.76 38.79
C TYR A 133 0.58 38.56 37.48
N ARG A 134 0.37 39.61 36.70
CA ARG A 134 -0.17 39.62 35.35
C ARG A 134 0.89 40.01 34.34
N GLN A 135 0.67 39.76 33.05
CA GLN A 135 1.55 40.12 31.94
C GLN A 135 2.99 39.60 32.14
N PHE A 136 3.14 38.31 32.40
CA PHE A 136 4.45 37.67 32.53
C PHE A 136 5.34 37.94 31.32
N PRO A 137 6.65 38.09 31.51
CA PRO A 137 7.60 38.31 30.43
C PRO A 137 7.55 37.23 29.37
N GLN A 138 7.48 37.63 28.09
CA GLN A 138 7.57 36.79 26.92
C GLN A 138 8.66 37.31 25.99
N PHE A 139 9.62 36.45 25.70
CA PHE A 139 10.75 36.70 24.82
C PHE A 139 10.55 35.91 23.54
N SER A 140 10.49 36.56 22.39
CA SER A 140 10.35 35.96 21.08
C SER A 140 11.55 36.32 20.21
N GLU A 141 12.21 35.29 19.63
CA GLU A 141 13.36 35.43 18.75
C GLU A 141 13.35 34.28 17.74
N ALA A 142 13.54 34.55 16.46
CA ALA A 142 13.57 33.54 15.38
C ALA A 142 12.39 32.56 15.39
N GLY A 143 11.17 33.06 15.71
CA GLY A 143 9.95 32.26 15.72
C GLY A 143 9.77 31.36 16.95
N GLN A 144 10.61 31.54 17.99
CA GLN A 144 10.46 30.87 19.28
C GLN A 144 10.03 31.84 20.35
N THR A 145 9.09 31.43 21.18
CA THR A 145 8.62 32.20 22.31
C THR A 145 8.97 31.49 23.62
N ILE A 146 9.67 32.17 24.53
CA ILE A 146 9.96 31.73 25.89
C ILE A 146 9.18 32.64 26.82
N SER A 147 8.35 32.11 27.69
CA SER A 147 7.71 32.82 28.79
C SER A 147 8.39 32.50 30.11
N GLY A 148 8.40 33.42 31.06
CA GLY A 148 8.98 33.18 32.35
C GLY A 148 8.48 34.20 33.38
N GLU A 149 8.81 34.03 34.67
CA GLU A 149 8.41 34.96 35.73
C GLU A 149 9.26 36.22 35.74
N ARG A 150 10.56 36.05 35.50
CA ARG A 150 11.53 37.13 35.43
C ARG A 150 12.55 36.85 34.35
N MET A 151 12.87 37.85 33.54
CA MET A 151 13.87 37.73 32.46
C MET A 151 14.88 38.86 32.60
N THR A 152 16.14 38.53 32.44
CA THR A 152 17.22 39.48 32.28
C THR A 152 17.96 39.24 31.00
N TYR A 153 18.26 40.29 30.25
CA TYR A 153 18.96 40.19 28.98
C TYR A 153 19.94 41.36 28.82
N ASN A 154 21.16 41.04 28.40
CA ASN A 154 22.19 42.04 28.13
C ASN A 154 22.37 42.18 26.62
N PHE A 155 22.12 43.36 26.07
CA PHE A 155 22.17 43.61 24.62
C PHE A 155 23.58 43.48 24.05
N LYS A 156 24.65 43.91 24.83
CA LYS A 156 26.03 43.89 24.35
C LYS A 156 26.61 42.49 24.32
N THR A 157 26.37 41.71 25.38
CA THR A 157 26.92 40.35 25.51
C THR A 157 25.97 39.28 24.96
N LYS A 158 24.73 39.65 24.63
CA LYS A 158 23.64 38.75 24.20
C LYS A 158 23.34 37.59 25.17
N LYS A 159 23.76 37.72 26.41
CA LYS A 159 23.50 36.77 27.48
C LYS A 159 22.19 37.09 28.18
N GLY A 160 21.47 36.02 28.55
CA GLY A 160 20.20 36.18 29.25
C GLY A 160 19.99 35.15 30.34
N LEU A 161 19.12 35.46 31.30
CA LEU A 161 18.67 34.55 32.34
C LEU A 161 17.15 34.62 32.44
N VAL A 162 16.49 33.48 32.38
CA VAL A 162 15.04 33.36 32.56
C VAL A 162 14.79 32.51 33.82
N ILE A 163 13.95 33.00 34.70
CA ILE A 163 13.51 32.28 35.89
C ILE A 163 12.14 31.67 35.62
N ARG A 164 11.97 30.39 35.96
CA ARG A 164 10.77 29.55 35.67
C ARG A 164 10.29 29.68 34.24
N GLY A 165 11.25 29.52 33.31
CA GLY A 165 11.01 29.63 31.88
C GLY A 165 10.25 28.45 31.33
N ARG A 166 9.31 28.72 30.39
CA ARG A 166 8.51 27.74 29.64
C ARG A 166 8.59 28.07 28.16
N THR A 167 8.74 27.04 27.35
CA THR A 167 8.66 27.18 25.89
C THR A 167 8.00 25.96 25.26
N LYS A 168 7.30 26.18 24.16
CA LYS A 168 6.75 25.12 23.31
C LYS A 168 7.54 25.08 22.01
N TYR A 169 8.05 23.89 21.69
CA TYR A 169 8.70 23.63 20.39
C TYR A 169 8.18 22.36 19.79
N GLU A 170 7.64 22.44 18.56
CA GLU A 170 6.90 21.35 17.90
C GLU A 170 5.78 20.80 18.80
N GLU A 171 5.83 19.51 19.12
CA GLU A 171 4.87 18.84 20.00
C GLU A 171 5.31 18.83 21.47
N GLY A 172 6.51 19.36 21.79
CA GLY A 172 7.11 19.30 23.12
C GLY A 172 7.01 20.60 23.93
N TYR A 173 6.77 20.44 25.22
CA TYR A 173 6.80 21.51 26.21
C TYR A 173 8.04 21.38 27.07
N TYR A 174 8.83 22.43 27.13
CA TYR A 174 10.05 22.51 27.90
C TYR A 174 9.90 23.50 29.03
N TYR A 175 10.30 23.10 30.20
CA TYR A 175 10.32 23.94 31.41
C TYR A 175 11.70 23.96 32.01
N GLY A 176 12.10 25.09 32.63
CA GLY A 176 13.35 25.21 33.35
C GLY A 176 13.22 26.16 34.54
N LYS A 177 13.66 25.72 35.73
CA LYS A 177 13.68 26.60 36.91
C LYS A 177 14.59 27.79 36.71
N LYS A 178 15.76 27.60 36.07
CA LYS A 178 16.66 28.65 35.61
C LYS A 178 17.19 28.31 34.23
N ILE A 179 16.99 29.20 33.27
CA ILE A 179 17.46 29.07 31.88
C ILE A 179 18.44 30.17 31.59
N LYS A 180 19.71 29.84 31.29
CA LYS A 180 20.78 30.81 30.99
C LYS A 180 21.11 30.72 29.50
N LYS A 181 20.85 31.77 28.75
CA LYS A 181 21.33 31.97 27.37
C LYS A 181 22.79 32.45 27.46
N VAL A 182 23.70 31.72 26.81
CA VAL A 182 25.14 32.03 26.79
C VAL A 182 25.52 32.66 25.44
N ASN A 183 24.92 32.21 24.37
CA ASN A 183 25.02 32.78 23.02
C ASN A 183 23.74 32.45 22.23
N ASP A 184 23.71 32.82 20.95
CA ASP A 184 22.49 32.68 20.11
C ASP A 184 22.02 31.22 19.95
N LYS A 185 22.89 30.23 20.20
CA LYS A 185 22.57 28.80 20.01
C LYS A 185 22.62 27.96 21.29
N VAL A 186 23.23 28.43 22.39
CA VAL A 186 23.49 27.60 23.58
C VAL A 186 22.75 28.11 24.80
N TYR A 187 21.93 27.23 25.37
CA TYR A 187 21.19 27.46 26.61
C TYR A 187 21.58 26.41 27.65
N PHE A 188 21.78 26.83 28.89
CA PHE A 188 21.90 25.93 30.04
C PHE A 188 20.64 26.02 30.88
N VAL A 189 20.08 24.85 31.21
CA VAL A 189 18.88 24.73 32.02
C VAL A 189 19.21 24.00 33.30
N LYS A 190 18.83 24.56 34.44
CA LYS A 190 18.92 23.95 35.76
C LYS A 190 17.51 23.53 36.22
N HIS A 191 17.35 22.28 36.67
CA HIS A 191 16.07 21.67 37.01
C HIS A 191 15.03 21.93 35.92
N GLY A 192 15.19 21.24 34.79
CA GLY A 192 14.29 21.33 33.68
C GLY A 192 13.55 20.03 33.49
N TYR A 193 12.35 20.09 32.90
CA TYR A 193 11.64 18.93 32.43
C TYR A 193 11.09 19.13 31.01
N PHE A 194 10.91 18.01 30.33
CA PHE A 194 10.34 17.91 29.01
C PHE A 194 9.12 17.00 29.04
N THR A 195 8.05 17.42 28.38
CA THR A 195 6.84 16.58 28.19
C THR A 195 6.17 16.92 26.86
N THR A 196 5.42 15.96 26.27
CA THR A 196 4.51 16.23 25.17
C THR A 196 3.05 16.35 25.64
N CYS A 197 2.83 16.34 26.95
CA CYS A 197 1.53 16.59 27.56
C CYS A 197 1.20 18.07 27.53
N SER A 198 -0.01 18.44 27.05
CA SER A 198 -0.44 19.82 26.95
C SER A 198 -0.86 20.44 28.30
N ILE A 199 -0.89 19.66 29.39
CA ILE A 199 -1.18 20.12 30.74
C ILE A 199 0.13 20.64 31.39
N PRO A 200 0.31 21.93 31.59
CA PRO A 200 1.62 22.49 31.94
C PRO A 200 2.06 22.20 33.36
N ASP A 201 1.14 22.22 34.33
CA ASP A 201 1.52 22.17 35.75
C ASP A 201 1.53 20.75 36.34
N THR A 202 0.69 19.85 35.80
CA THR A 202 0.61 18.45 36.24
C THR A 202 0.60 17.51 35.03
N PRO A 203 1.69 17.43 34.28
CA PRO A 203 1.74 16.56 33.12
C PRO A 203 1.59 15.09 33.51
N HIS A 204 0.90 14.31 32.70
CA HIS A 204 0.73 12.87 32.95
C HIS A 204 2.07 12.12 32.97
N TYR A 205 3.07 12.63 32.25
CA TYR A 205 4.43 12.15 32.29
C TYR A 205 5.39 13.29 31.90
N HIS A 206 6.60 13.25 32.42
CA HIS A 206 7.67 14.14 32.04
C HIS A 206 9.05 13.51 32.27
N PHE A 207 10.02 13.97 31.47
CA PHE A 207 11.44 13.67 31.68
C PHE A 207 12.07 14.83 32.43
N GLU A 208 12.48 14.61 33.67
CA GLU A 208 13.14 15.59 34.46
C GLU A 208 14.67 15.44 34.40
N SER A 209 15.39 16.56 34.44
CA SER A 209 16.84 16.55 34.50
C SER A 209 17.34 17.72 35.36
N LEU A 210 18.38 17.46 36.19
CA LEU A 210 19.01 18.46 37.03
C LEU A 210 19.79 19.49 36.24
N LYS A 211 20.46 19.04 35.15
CA LYS A 211 21.29 19.87 34.28
C LYS A 211 21.09 19.52 32.84
N MET A 212 20.70 20.49 32.02
CA MET A 212 20.59 20.33 30.57
C MET A 212 21.42 21.39 29.87
N LYS A 213 22.01 21.00 28.73
CA LYS A 213 22.60 21.88 27.73
C LYS A 213 21.82 21.73 26.44
N MET A 214 21.10 22.74 26.04
CA MET A 214 20.38 22.79 24.78
C MET A 214 21.23 23.55 23.77
N ILE A 215 21.52 22.93 22.65
CA ILE A 215 22.12 23.54 21.47
C ILE A 215 21.01 23.67 20.44
N PHE A 216 20.57 24.91 20.23
CA PHE A 216 19.42 25.20 19.35
C PHE A 216 19.65 24.68 17.96
N GLN A 217 18.62 23.99 17.39
CA GLN A 217 18.64 23.32 16.10
C GLN A 217 19.71 22.21 15.96
N ASP A 218 20.28 21.70 17.06
CA ASP A 218 21.20 20.58 17.03
C ASP A 218 20.77 19.47 18.00
N LYS A 219 20.99 19.64 19.32
CA LYS A 219 20.75 18.60 20.31
C LYS A 219 20.54 19.16 21.72
N VAL A 220 19.88 18.34 22.56
CA VAL A 220 19.77 18.54 23.99
C VAL A 220 20.56 17.47 24.72
N ILE A 221 21.49 17.85 25.59
CA ILE A 221 22.26 16.95 26.45
C ILE A 221 21.73 17.15 27.87
N ALA A 222 21.28 16.07 28.50
CA ALA A 222 20.68 16.11 29.83
C ALA A 222 21.31 15.07 30.77
N LYS A 223 21.48 15.41 32.04
CA LYS A 223 22.06 14.55 33.08
C LYS A 223 21.63 14.93 34.50
N PRO A 224 21.24 13.97 35.37
CA PRO A 224 20.65 12.67 34.94
C PRO A 224 19.27 12.91 34.31
N ILE A 225 18.66 11.87 33.76
CA ILE A 225 17.31 11.91 33.23
C ILE A 225 16.46 10.93 34.02
N VAL A 226 15.36 11.43 34.58
CA VAL A 226 14.38 10.61 35.29
C VAL A 226 13.03 10.73 34.58
N LEU A 227 12.44 9.61 34.21
CA LEU A 227 11.09 9.58 33.69
C LEU A 227 10.10 9.48 34.85
N TYR A 228 9.23 10.46 34.95
CA TYR A 228 8.12 10.45 35.88
C TYR A 228 6.79 10.14 35.15
N ILE A 229 6.00 9.29 35.74
CA ILE A 229 4.57 9.15 35.41
C ILE A 229 3.79 9.76 36.56
N LYS A 230 3.15 10.91 36.32
CA LYS A 230 2.64 11.82 37.35
C LYS A 230 3.79 12.20 38.30
N ARG A 231 3.79 11.69 39.55
CA ARG A 231 4.78 11.94 40.57
C ARG A 231 5.70 10.76 40.87
N VAL A 232 5.52 9.61 40.17
CA VAL A 232 6.27 8.39 40.43
C VAL A 232 7.44 8.29 39.46
N PRO A 233 8.70 8.19 39.92
CA PRO A 233 9.85 7.93 39.07
C PRO A 233 9.81 6.50 38.59
N VAL A 234 9.83 6.28 37.26
CA VAL A 234 9.65 4.95 36.62
C VAL A 234 10.93 4.46 35.95
N ALA A 235 11.74 5.39 35.43
CA ALA A 235 13.00 5.05 34.77
C ALA A 235 14.06 6.12 35.03
N PHE A 236 15.30 5.68 35.06
CA PHE A 236 16.47 6.51 35.27
C PHE A 236 17.55 6.26 34.24
N LEU A 237 18.09 7.32 33.66
CA LEU A 237 19.26 7.28 32.78
C LEU A 237 20.31 8.25 33.30
N PRO A 238 21.60 7.85 33.42
CA PRO A 238 22.65 8.71 33.95
C PRO A 238 22.90 9.93 33.07
N PHE A 239 22.73 9.81 31.77
CA PHE A 239 22.75 10.89 30.79
C PHE A 239 22.01 10.52 29.53
N GLY A 240 21.65 11.52 28.71
CA GLY A 240 21.05 11.30 27.38
C GLY A 240 21.33 12.46 26.45
N ILE A 241 21.37 12.16 25.19
CA ILE A 241 21.51 13.12 24.10
C ILE A 241 20.28 12.96 23.21
N PHE A 242 19.48 14.02 23.10
CA PHE A 242 18.28 14.07 22.29
C PHE A 242 18.52 15.02 21.12
N PRO A 243 18.25 14.57 19.89
CA PRO A 243 18.36 15.45 18.74
C PRO A 243 17.24 16.52 18.77
N TYR A 244 17.62 17.74 18.42
CA TYR A 244 16.76 18.93 18.39
C TYR A 244 16.74 19.53 16.97
N ARG A 245 16.74 18.65 15.96
CA ARG A 245 16.68 19.02 14.53
C ARG A 245 15.41 18.51 13.91
N ARG A 246 14.84 19.26 12.98
CA ARG A 246 13.77 18.76 12.12
C ARG A 246 14.31 17.71 11.18
N GLY A 247 13.51 16.65 10.92
CA GLY A 247 13.84 15.59 9.98
C GLY A 247 14.49 14.36 10.62
N ARG A 248 15.11 13.54 9.78
CA ARG A 248 15.74 12.27 10.20
C ARG A 248 17.12 12.52 10.79
N HIS A 249 17.41 11.90 11.92
CA HIS A 249 18.72 11.98 12.55
C HIS A 249 19.06 10.68 13.27
N SER A 250 20.37 10.40 13.33
CA SER A 250 20.90 9.21 13.96
C SER A 250 20.70 9.25 15.47
N GLY A 251 20.46 8.08 16.08
CA GLY A 251 20.26 7.95 17.51
C GLY A 251 20.04 6.53 17.98
N ILE A 252 20.13 6.36 19.30
CA ILE A 252 19.87 5.08 19.97
C ILE A 252 18.35 4.86 20.00
N LEU A 253 17.93 3.65 19.66
CA LEU A 253 16.54 3.20 19.74
C LEU A 253 16.27 2.67 21.15
N ILE A 254 15.19 3.17 21.76
CA ILE A 254 14.78 2.76 23.09
C ILE A 254 14.15 1.37 23.03
N PRO A 255 14.63 0.40 23.86
CA PRO A 255 14.07 -0.93 23.85
C PRO A 255 12.66 -0.96 24.45
N ARG A 256 11.87 -1.93 24.02
CA ARG A 256 10.50 -2.18 24.45
C ARG A 256 10.46 -3.40 25.33
N TYR A 257 9.91 -3.25 26.51
CA TYR A 257 9.63 -4.38 27.38
C TYR A 257 8.26 -4.98 27.09
N GLY A 258 8.17 -6.31 27.13
CA GLY A 258 6.91 -7.03 27.03
C GLY A 258 7.01 -8.45 27.53
N GLU A 259 5.88 -9.12 27.52
CA GLU A 259 5.75 -10.51 27.95
C GLU A 259 4.92 -11.31 26.96
N SER A 260 5.34 -12.53 26.65
CA SER A 260 4.65 -13.49 25.80
C SER A 260 4.69 -14.87 26.42
N TYR A 261 3.61 -15.62 26.30
CA TYR A 261 3.54 -16.98 26.79
C TYR A 261 4.60 -17.90 26.19
N THR A 262 4.89 -17.71 24.89
CA THR A 262 5.83 -18.56 24.13
C THR A 262 7.28 -18.16 24.29
N GLU A 263 7.55 -16.87 24.44
CA GLU A 263 8.91 -16.33 24.41
C GLU A 263 9.39 -15.88 25.81
N GLY A 264 8.50 -15.88 26.80
CA GLY A 264 8.78 -15.33 28.13
C GLY A 264 8.80 -13.82 28.13
N ARG A 265 9.55 -13.23 29.03
CA ARG A 265 9.82 -11.81 29.07
C ARG A 265 10.77 -11.45 27.93
N TYR A 266 10.59 -10.27 27.34
CA TYR A 266 11.45 -9.84 26.25
C TYR A 266 11.76 -8.37 26.32
N LEU A 267 12.93 -8.03 25.79
CA LEU A 267 13.38 -6.67 25.53
C LEU A 267 13.64 -6.57 24.02
N ARG A 268 12.87 -5.75 23.30
CA ARG A 268 12.90 -5.68 21.84
C ARG A 268 13.28 -4.30 21.34
N GLY A 269 14.02 -4.25 20.22
CA GLY A 269 14.29 -3.02 19.51
C GLY A 269 15.36 -2.17 20.17
N LEU A 270 16.24 -2.75 21.03
CA LEU A 270 17.47 -2.07 21.41
C LEU A 270 18.35 -1.94 20.17
N GLY A 271 18.70 -0.74 19.78
CA GLY A 271 19.45 -0.58 18.55
C GLY A 271 19.94 0.82 18.27
N TYR A 272 20.38 1.00 17.05
CA TYR A 272 20.87 2.26 16.55
C TYR A 272 20.23 2.58 15.18
N TYR A 273 19.64 3.76 15.07
CA TYR A 273 19.19 4.32 13.81
C TYR A 273 20.28 5.23 13.26
N TRP A 274 20.75 4.94 12.06
CA TRP A 274 21.80 5.67 11.40
C TRP A 274 21.28 6.35 10.14
N ALA A 275 21.25 7.67 10.12
CA ALA A 275 20.78 8.51 9.02
C ALA A 275 21.89 9.47 8.60
N PRO A 276 22.94 9.00 7.89
CA PRO A 276 24.08 9.82 7.51
C PRO A 276 23.78 10.80 6.39
N SER A 277 22.73 10.54 5.59
CA SER A 277 22.38 11.38 4.45
C SER A 277 20.86 11.50 4.26
N GLN A 278 20.44 12.39 3.37
CA GLN A 278 19.03 12.51 2.98
C GLN A 278 18.55 11.35 2.11
N TYR A 279 19.48 10.59 1.52
CA TYR A 279 19.18 9.57 0.52
C TYR A 279 19.00 8.16 1.09
N TRP A 280 19.60 7.87 2.25
CA TRP A 280 19.50 6.56 2.87
C TRP A 280 19.59 6.62 4.39
N ASP A 281 19.02 5.62 5.01
CA ASP A 281 19.10 5.36 6.46
C ASP A 281 19.20 3.86 6.73
N ALA A 282 19.83 3.53 7.84
CA ALA A 282 19.95 2.17 8.33
C ALA A 282 19.45 2.07 9.77
N ARG A 283 18.82 0.95 10.08
CA ARG A 283 18.32 0.62 11.41
C ARG A 283 18.83 -0.74 11.78
N LEU A 284 19.58 -0.85 12.86
CA LEU A 284 20.09 -2.09 13.43
C LEU A 284 19.48 -2.27 14.81
N GLU A 285 18.84 -3.39 15.05
CA GLU A 285 18.14 -3.69 16.30
C GLU A 285 18.50 -5.09 16.80
N VAL A 286 18.50 -5.25 18.11
CA VAL A 286 18.65 -6.52 18.82
C VAL A 286 17.48 -6.71 19.75
N ASP A 287 16.82 -7.85 19.62
CA ASP A 287 15.78 -8.30 20.52
C ASP A 287 16.34 -9.42 21.40
N TYR A 288 16.06 -9.31 22.68
CA TYR A 288 16.36 -10.37 23.65
C TYR A 288 15.06 -11.01 24.13
N TYR A 289 15.01 -12.31 24.09
CA TYR A 289 13.91 -13.14 24.56
C TYR A 289 14.42 -14.15 25.60
N GLU A 290 13.76 -14.23 26.75
CA GLU A 290 14.12 -15.11 27.85
C GLU A 290 14.23 -16.58 27.44
N LYS A 291 13.31 -17.07 26.62
CA LYS A 291 13.23 -18.50 26.20
C LYS A 291 13.93 -18.78 24.86
N THR A 292 14.11 -17.80 24.01
CA THR A 292 14.58 -18.04 22.62
C THR A 292 15.92 -17.38 22.29
N GLY A 293 16.44 -16.51 23.17
CA GLY A 293 17.75 -15.86 22.99
C GLY A 293 17.69 -14.58 22.19
N PHE A 294 18.69 -14.34 21.32
CA PHE A 294 18.87 -13.08 20.61
C PHE A 294 18.37 -13.15 19.16
N LEU A 295 17.67 -12.11 18.74
CA LEU A 295 17.24 -11.89 17.37
C LEU A 295 17.76 -10.54 16.88
N PHE A 296 18.57 -10.56 15.82
CA PHE A 296 19.14 -9.35 15.20
C PHE A 296 18.27 -8.93 14.01
N HIS A 297 17.98 -7.66 13.90
CA HIS A 297 17.26 -7.07 12.78
C HIS A 297 18.09 -5.99 12.11
N GLY A 298 18.07 -5.96 10.80
CA GLY A 298 18.64 -4.90 10.00
C GLY A 298 17.62 -4.38 8.99
N ASN A 299 17.54 -3.08 8.83
CA ASN A 299 16.73 -2.43 7.81
C ASN A 299 17.52 -1.27 7.20
N LEU A 300 17.66 -1.26 5.89
CA LEU A 300 18.28 -0.19 5.11
C LEU A 300 17.22 0.37 4.15
N ASN A 301 16.91 1.64 4.27
CA ASN A 301 16.04 2.35 3.34
C ASN A 301 16.87 3.32 2.52
N TYR A 302 16.57 3.43 1.24
CA TYR A 302 17.22 4.39 0.35
C TYR A 302 16.21 4.95 -0.66
N ALA A 303 16.36 6.22 -1.00
CA ALA A 303 15.51 6.90 -1.96
C ALA A 303 16.23 8.09 -2.60
N ILE A 304 16.15 8.17 -3.92
CA ILE A 304 16.49 9.37 -4.70
C ILE A 304 15.21 9.79 -5.41
N ARG A 305 14.77 11.01 -5.15
CA ARG A 305 13.49 11.53 -5.66
C ARG A 305 13.41 11.38 -7.18
N TYR A 306 12.29 10.85 -7.68
CA TYR A 306 11.97 10.56 -9.09
C TYR A 306 12.83 9.47 -9.74
N LEU A 307 13.91 8.98 -9.14
CA LEU A 307 14.81 8.01 -9.76
C LEU A 307 14.65 6.61 -9.16
N LEU A 308 14.87 6.45 -7.86
CA LEU A 308 14.82 5.15 -7.22
C LEU A 308 14.43 5.24 -5.75
N ARG A 309 13.86 4.15 -5.27
CA ARG A 309 13.60 3.91 -3.85
C ARG A 309 13.66 2.42 -3.55
N GLY A 310 14.10 2.09 -2.36
CA GLY A 310 14.10 0.70 -1.94
C GLY A 310 14.31 0.51 -0.46
N THR A 311 14.10 -0.74 -0.05
CA THR A 311 14.28 -1.21 1.31
C THR A 311 14.94 -2.58 1.26
N LEU A 312 16.00 -2.75 2.03
CA LEU A 312 16.61 -4.04 2.33
C LEU A 312 16.37 -4.33 3.80
N SER A 313 15.73 -5.42 4.12
CA SER A 313 15.44 -5.84 5.49
C SER A 313 15.92 -7.27 5.71
N GLY A 314 16.45 -7.55 6.89
CA GLY A 314 16.87 -8.89 7.23
C GLY A 314 16.80 -9.12 8.72
N SER A 315 16.66 -10.38 9.11
CA SER A 315 16.79 -10.78 10.51
C SER A 315 17.53 -12.10 10.64
N LEU A 316 18.26 -12.24 11.73
CA LEU A 316 19.05 -13.41 12.07
C LEU A 316 18.78 -13.82 13.51
N LEU A 317 18.21 -15.00 13.68
CA LEU A 317 17.98 -15.61 14.98
C LEU A 317 19.06 -16.63 15.28
N ARG A 318 19.61 -16.56 16.47
CA ARG A 318 20.50 -17.57 17.04
C ARG A 318 19.81 -18.17 18.26
N LYS A 319 19.15 -19.32 18.07
CA LYS A 319 18.43 -20.02 19.13
C LYS A 319 19.31 -21.07 19.79
N HIS A 320 19.29 -21.12 21.12
CA HIS A 320 19.71 -22.29 21.88
C HIS A 320 18.52 -23.22 22.03
N SER A 321 18.58 -24.41 21.46
CA SER A 321 17.54 -25.40 21.70
C SER A 321 17.80 -26.07 23.06
N THR A 322 16.75 -26.27 23.83
CA THR A 322 16.78 -27.08 25.07
C THR A 322 17.17 -28.53 24.80
N THR A 323 17.12 -28.98 23.54
CA THR A 323 17.56 -30.33 23.08
C THR A 323 18.97 -30.39 22.47
N GLY A 324 19.81 -29.37 22.69
CA GLY A 324 21.24 -29.40 22.38
C GLY A 324 21.68 -28.95 20.98
N GLY A 325 20.75 -28.51 20.11
CA GLY A 325 21.09 -28.03 18.75
C GLY A 325 21.16 -26.51 18.63
N LYS A 326 22.21 -25.96 18.01
CA LYS A 326 22.27 -24.55 17.60
C LYS A 326 21.56 -24.38 16.26
N GLN A 327 20.37 -23.80 16.22
CA GLN A 327 19.67 -23.46 14.98
C GLN A 327 19.89 -21.99 14.60
N ARG A 328 20.35 -21.76 13.36
CA ARG A 328 20.40 -20.43 12.74
C ARG A 328 19.20 -20.29 11.82
N ARG A 329 18.38 -19.30 12.08
CA ARG A 329 17.19 -18.99 11.27
C ARG A 329 17.28 -17.55 10.81
N TRP A 330 16.91 -17.29 9.57
CA TRP A 330 17.04 -15.96 8.98
C TRP A 330 15.92 -15.68 7.99
N ASP A 331 15.64 -14.40 7.78
CA ASP A 331 14.87 -13.89 6.66
C ASP A 331 15.59 -12.72 5.99
N LEU A 332 15.30 -12.54 4.71
CA LEU A 332 15.80 -11.44 3.90
C LEU A 332 14.66 -10.93 3.02
N GLY A 333 14.38 -9.65 3.09
CA GLY A 333 13.42 -8.94 2.26
C GLY A 333 14.08 -7.84 1.45
N ILE A 334 13.78 -7.77 0.16
CA ILE A 334 14.29 -6.75 -0.76
C ILE A 334 13.09 -6.14 -1.48
N THR A 335 13.00 -4.83 -1.45
CA THR A 335 12.06 -4.06 -2.27
C THR A 335 12.85 -2.97 -2.97
N HIS A 336 12.79 -2.91 -4.30
CA HIS A 336 13.47 -1.89 -5.08
C HIS A 336 12.59 -1.46 -6.24
N GLN A 337 12.45 -0.16 -6.41
CA GLN A 337 11.74 0.47 -7.53
C GLN A 337 12.65 1.54 -8.12
N GLN A 338 12.89 1.44 -9.41
CA GLN A 338 13.74 2.38 -10.13
C GLN A 338 13.09 2.77 -11.45
N GLN A 339 13.06 4.05 -11.72
CA GLN A 339 12.75 4.62 -13.03
C GLN A 339 14.07 4.99 -13.67
N ILE A 340 14.61 4.11 -14.56
CA ILE A 340 15.90 4.31 -15.20
C ILE A 340 15.83 5.48 -16.18
N ASP A 341 14.75 5.50 -16.98
CA ASP A 341 14.34 6.62 -17.80
C ASP A 341 12.80 6.66 -17.89
N PRO A 342 12.15 7.70 -18.46
CA PRO A 342 10.69 7.76 -18.54
C PRO A 342 10.03 6.56 -19.21
N THR A 343 10.79 5.72 -19.88
CA THR A 343 10.32 4.54 -20.64
C THR A 343 10.75 3.21 -20.04
N ILE A 344 11.72 3.19 -19.11
CA ILE A 344 12.28 1.98 -18.51
C ILE A 344 12.10 2.02 -17.00
N SER A 345 11.39 1.03 -16.48
CA SER A 345 11.21 0.85 -15.03
C SER A 345 11.68 -0.53 -14.58
N LEU A 346 12.34 -0.57 -13.42
CA LEU A 346 12.77 -1.78 -12.73
C LEU A 346 12.06 -1.88 -11.39
N ASN A 347 11.37 -3.00 -11.15
CA ASN A 347 10.70 -3.30 -9.91
C ASN A 347 11.17 -4.65 -9.38
N ILE A 348 11.72 -4.67 -8.17
CA ILE A 348 12.18 -5.88 -7.51
C ILE A 348 11.44 -6.01 -6.19
N TYR A 349 10.87 -7.17 -5.96
CA TYR A 349 10.33 -7.62 -4.69
C TYR A 349 10.85 -9.02 -4.42
N GLY A 350 11.74 -9.15 -3.45
CA GLY A 350 12.32 -10.42 -3.06
C GLY A 350 12.08 -10.69 -1.58
N ARG A 351 11.73 -11.93 -1.27
CA ARG A 351 11.63 -12.41 0.11
C ARG A 351 12.15 -13.83 0.19
N PHE A 352 13.06 -14.05 1.13
CA PHE A 352 13.74 -15.31 1.33
C PHE A 352 13.74 -15.66 2.81
N VAL A 353 13.57 -16.93 3.14
CA VAL A 353 13.58 -17.43 4.53
C VAL A 353 14.35 -18.72 4.63
N SER A 354 14.93 -18.96 5.80
CA SER A 354 15.71 -20.16 6.08
C SER A 354 14.87 -21.42 6.15
N ASP A 355 13.65 -21.32 6.68
CA ASP A 355 12.75 -22.45 6.97
C ASP A 355 11.28 -22.07 6.93
N GLN A 356 10.43 -23.09 6.87
CA GLN A 356 8.98 -22.99 6.73
C GLN A 356 8.30 -22.30 7.91
N SER A 357 8.80 -22.51 9.10
CA SER A 357 8.16 -22.07 10.34
C SER A 357 8.64 -20.69 10.80
N TYR A 358 9.61 -20.08 10.11
CA TYR A 358 10.19 -18.81 10.50
C TYR A 358 9.13 -17.72 10.79
N TYR A 359 8.25 -17.44 9.82
CA TYR A 359 7.22 -16.44 9.99
C TYR A 359 6.12 -16.83 10.98
N ARG A 360 5.82 -18.12 11.07
CA ARG A 360 4.86 -18.64 12.05
C ARG A 360 5.31 -18.37 13.47
N ASP A 361 6.59 -18.55 13.72
CA ASP A 361 7.16 -18.49 15.07
C ASP A 361 7.54 -17.05 15.47
N PHE A 362 8.09 -16.25 14.58
CA PHE A 362 8.70 -14.96 14.92
C PHE A 362 7.96 -13.73 14.41
N SER A 363 7.12 -13.84 13.37
CA SER A 363 6.44 -12.67 12.86
C SER A 363 5.34 -12.18 13.80
N ALA A 364 5.35 -10.88 14.11
CA ALA A 364 4.24 -10.22 14.78
C ALA A 364 3.02 -10.07 13.86
N ASN A 365 3.24 -10.07 12.55
CA ASN A 365 2.20 -9.88 11.54
C ASN A 365 1.43 -11.18 11.29
N ARG A 366 0.10 -11.15 11.51
CA ARG A 366 -0.78 -12.30 11.27
C ARG A 366 -0.71 -12.83 9.84
N GLN A 367 -0.66 -11.94 8.85
CA GLN A 367 -0.65 -12.35 7.45
C GLN A 367 0.64 -13.06 7.09
N GLN A 368 1.79 -12.60 7.60
CA GLN A 368 3.06 -13.28 7.40
C GLN A 368 3.05 -14.68 8.04
N ARG A 369 2.45 -14.83 9.24
CA ARG A 369 2.33 -16.14 9.89
C ARG A 369 1.40 -17.12 9.17
N LEU A 370 0.42 -16.63 8.45
CA LEU A 370 -0.50 -17.44 7.63
C LEU A 370 0.00 -17.63 6.20
N MET A 371 1.15 -17.07 5.87
CA MET A 371 1.72 -17.15 4.52
C MET A 371 2.24 -18.56 4.28
N ARG A 372 1.65 -19.25 3.33
CA ARG A 372 2.06 -20.59 2.88
C ARG A 372 2.97 -20.54 1.67
N GLU A 373 2.94 -19.44 0.94
CA GLU A 373 3.73 -19.21 -0.24
C GLU A 373 4.53 -17.92 -0.13
N ILE A 374 5.81 -17.99 -0.45
CA ILE A 374 6.68 -16.85 -0.61
C ILE A 374 6.87 -16.60 -2.09
N ARG A 375 6.58 -15.39 -2.51
CA ARG A 375 6.73 -14.96 -3.90
C ARG A 375 7.80 -13.89 -3.97
N SER A 376 8.78 -14.10 -4.86
CA SER A 376 9.81 -13.12 -5.20
C SER A 376 9.75 -12.86 -6.70
N ASN A 377 9.85 -11.61 -7.10
CA ASN A 377 9.88 -11.26 -8.51
C ASN A 377 10.75 -10.02 -8.76
N ALA A 378 11.39 -9.99 -9.93
CA ALA A 378 12.06 -8.83 -10.47
C ALA A 378 11.51 -8.59 -11.87
N THR A 379 11.08 -7.36 -12.15
CA THR A 379 10.44 -7.00 -13.42
C THR A 379 11.09 -5.76 -13.99
N LEU A 380 11.68 -5.91 -15.17
CA LEU A 380 12.15 -4.82 -16.02
C LEU A 380 11.13 -4.59 -17.13
N THR A 381 10.62 -3.39 -17.26
CA THR A 381 9.66 -3.02 -18.31
C THR A 381 10.19 -1.86 -19.13
N LYS A 382 10.19 -2.03 -20.45
CA LYS A 382 10.41 -0.98 -21.43
C LYS A 382 9.10 -0.69 -22.17
N VAL A 383 8.70 0.56 -22.22
CA VAL A 383 7.52 1.05 -22.97
C VAL A 383 7.98 2.04 -24.01
N TRP A 384 7.55 1.88 -25.26
CA TRP A 384 7.83 2.85 -26.32
C TRP A 384 6.72 3.90 -26.32
N GLN A 385 7.09 5.13 -26.01
CA GLN A 385 6.15 6.26 -25.97
C GLN A 385 5.52 6.51 -27.34
N GLY A 386 4.25 6.85 -27.37
CA GLY A 386 3.49 7.06 -28.62
C GLY A 386 3.20 5.80 -29.43
N LYS A 387 3.64 4.63 -28.97
CA LYS A 387 3.32 3.31 -29.51
C LYS A 387 2.82 2.42 -28.39
N SER A 388 1.75 1.69 -28.62
CA SER A 388 1.24 0.71 -27.64
C SER A 388 2.13 -0.53 -27.56
N THR A 389 3.46 -0.33 -27.48
CA THR A 389 4.46 -1.42 -27.52
C THR A 389 5.21 -1.46 -26.20
N SER A 390 5.42 -2.65 -25.67
CA SER A 390 6.19 -2.88 -24.45
C SER A 390 6.96 -4.19 -24.49
N LEU A 391 8.11 -4.17 -23.82
CA LEU A 391 8.92 -5.36 -23.52
C LEU A 391 9.02 -5.49 -22.00
N THR A 392 8.68 -6.66 -21.49
CA THR A 392 8.79 -6.96 -20.06
C THR A 392 9.63 -8.20 -19.86
N ILE A 393 10.65 -8.08 -19.02
CA ILE A 393 11.48 -9.20 -18.58
C ILE A 393 11.17 -9.41 -17.11
N ASN A 394 10.69 -10.59 -16.75
CA ASN A 394 10.32 -10.94 -15.38
C ASN A 394 11.08 -12.19 -14.94
N LEU A 395 11.66 -12.10 -13.75
CA LEU A 395 12.26 -13.21 -13.02
C LEU A 395 11.39 -13.44 -11.78
N SER A 396 10.84 -14.63 -11.61
CA SER A 396 9.97 -14.92 -10.47
C SER A 396 10.24 -16.29 -9.87
N GLN A 397 10.09 -16.35 -8.54
CA GLN A 397 10.17 -17.58 -7.76
C GLN A 397 8.95 -17.64 -6.84
N VAL A 398 8.31 -18.79 -6.79
CA VAL A 398 7.27 -19.15 -5.83
C VAL A 398 7.78 -20.33 -5.00
N HIS A 399 7.91 -20.13 -3.70
CA HIS A 399 8.29 -21.15 -2.74
C HIS A 399 7.11 -21.48 -1.86
N ASN A 400 6.56 -22.68 -1.98
CA ASN A 400 5.52 -23.19 -1.11
C ASN A 400 6.17 -23.73 0.18
N LEU A 401 5.81 -23.17 1.31
CA LEU A 401 6.41 -23.50 2.61
C LEU A 401 5.88 -24.82 3.18
N ASP A 402 4.67 -25.24 2.81
CA ASP A 402 4.07 -26.49 3.33
C ASP A 402 4.66 -27.71 2.61
N THR A 403 4.82 -27.63 1.29
CA THR A 403 5.35 -28.74 0.46
C THR A 403 6.83 -28.60 0.16
N GLU A 404 7.47 -27.51 0.58
CA GLU A 404 8.84 -27.13 0.25
C GLU A 404 9.11 -26.98 -1.25
N SER A 405 8.06 -27.05 -2.07
CA SER A 405 8.21 -26.99 -3.52
C SER A 405 8.56 -25.58 -3.99
N LYS A 406 9.42 -25.50 -5.00
CA LYS A 406 9.85 -24.26 -5.62
C LYS A 406 9.49 -24.26 -7.09
N THR A 407 8.83 -23.20 -7.54
CA THR A 407 8.60 -22.93 -8.95
C THR A 407 9.31 -21.64 -9.31
N GLU A 408 10.25 -21.74 -10.21
CA GLU A 408 11.06 -20.63 -10.71
C GLU A 408 10.73 -20.38 -12.18
N THR A 409 10.52 -19.12 -12.53
CA THR A 409 10.40 -18.70 -13.92
C THR A 409 11.53 -17.72 -14.22
N LEU A 410 12.57 -18.20 -14.89
CA LEU A 410 13.84 -17.52 -15.07
C LEU A 410 14.39 -17.72 -16.50
N PRO A 411 14.12 -16.83 -17.45
CA PRO A 411 13.24 -15.66 -17.41
C PRO A 411 11.84 -15.95 -17.96
N ARG A 412 10.95 -14.95 -17.77
CA ARG A 412 9.76 -14.74 -18.60
C ARG A 412 9.97 -13.45 -19.39
N ILE A 413 10.06 -13.52 -20.70
CA ILE A 413 10.19 -12.37 -21.59
C ILE A 413 8.89 -12.21 -22.34
N SER A 414 8.25 -11.06 -22.22
CA SER A 414 6.99 -10.75 -22.90
C SER A 414 7.14 -9.50 -23.75
N PHE A 415 6.89 -9.65 -25.04
CA PHE A 415 6.83 -8.55 -25.99
C PHE A 415 5.39 -8.35 -26.43
N ARG A 416 4.89 -7.12 -26.32
CA ARG A 416 3.52 -6.76 -26.69
C ARG A 416 3.59 -5.59 -27.67
N CYS A 417 2.99 -5.76 -28.83
CA CYS A 417 2.59 -4.69 -29.73
C CYS A 417 1.06 -4.56 -29.59
N GLY A 418 0.60 -3.46 -29.01
CA GLY A 418 -0.82 -3.19 -28.83
C GLY A 418 -1.55 -3.02 -30.16
N GLN A 419 -2.85 -2.92 -30.10
CA GLN A 419 -3.67 -2.78 -31.32
C GLN A 419 -3.29 -1.53 -32.10
N GLN A 420 -2.96 -1.73 -33.38
CA GLN A 420 -2.58 -0.67 -34.34
C GLN A 420 -3.29 -0.95 -35.67
N ALA A 421 -3.62 0.10 -36.39
CA ALA A 421 -4.14 -0.03 -37.76
C ALA A 421 -3.03 -0.57 -38.69
N LEU A 422 -3.30 -1.68 -39.37
CA LEU A 422 -2.30 -2.39 -40.16
C LEU A 422 -1.73 -1.50 -41.26
N PHE A 423 -2.57 -0.77 -41.95
CA PHE A 423 -2.18 0.07 -43.07
C PHE A 423 -1.54 1.42 -42.67
N GLU A 424 -1.71 1.87 -41.44
CA GLU A 424 -0.99 3.04 -40.93
C GLU A 424 0.52 2.79 -40.76
N LEU A 425 0.92 1.53 -40.61
CA LEU A 425 2.34 1.16 -40.52
C LEU A 425 3.09 1.41 -41.82
N PHE A 426 2.40 1.30 -42.94
CA PHE A 426 2.96 1.47 -44.31
C PHE A 426 2.79 2.90 -44.84
N LYS A 427 1.90 3.69 -44.21
CA LYS A 427 1.79 5.12 -44.54
C LYS A 427 2.93 5.87 -43.84
N GLY A 428 3.92 6.38 -44.60
CA GLY A 428 4.98 7.24 -44.07
C GLY A 428 4.37 8.38 -43.23
N ARG A 429 5.04 8.76 -42.15
CA ARG A 429 4.61 9.85 -41.28
C ARG A 429 4.38 11.13 -42.08
N LYS A 430 3.13 11.44 -42.42
CA LYS A 430 2.77 12.81 -42.79
C LYS A 430 3.04 13.67 -41.56
N LYS A 431 3.94 14.66 -41.67
CA LYS A 431 4.07 15.70 -40.63
C LYS A 431 2.69 16.32 -40.47
N ILE A 432 2.10 16.15 -39.30
CA ILE A 432 0.87 16.86 -38.94
C ILE A 432 1.32 18.30 -38.68
N ASP A 433 1.07 19.18 -39.63
CA ASP A 433 1.14 20.61 -39.39
C ASP A 433 0.09 20.97 -38.34
N ARG A 434 0.56 21.30 -37.13
CA ARG A 434 -0.27 21.62 -35.96
C ARG A 434 -1.14 22.86 -36.15
N TYR A 435 -1.07 23.55 -37.26
CA TYR A 435 -1.72 24.84 -37.49
C TYR A 435 -2.73 24.88 -38.61
N SER A 436 -3.00 23.79 -39.34
CA SER A 436 -4.09 23.75 -40.31
C SER A 436 -5.35 23.29 -39.64
N TRP A 437 -6.16 24.20 -39.20
CA TRP A 437 -7.56 23.96 -38.78
C TRP A 437 -8.53 23.94 -39.97
N GLU A 438 -7.97 23.82 -41.20
CA GLU A 438 -8.77 23.51 -42.36
C GLU A 438 -9.52 22.19 -42.16
N SER A 439 -10.81 22.33 -42.06
CA SER A 439 -11.89 21.34 -42.12
C SER A 439 -11.40 19.92 -42.32
N ARG A 440 -11.50 19.12 -41.26
CA ARG A 440 -11.62 17.66 -41.42
C ARG A 440 -12.85 17.39 -42.29
N LYS A 441 -12.70 17.49 -43.61
CA LYS A 441 -13.58 16.77 -44.52
C LYS A 441 -13.57 15.36 -44.05
N ASP A 442 -14.76 14.82 -43.81
CA ASP A 442 -15.10 13.46 -43.47
C ASP A 442 -14.57 12.53 -44.59
N ASP A 443 -13.26 12.26 -44.57
CA ASP A 443 -12.66 11.24 -45.35
C ASP A 443 -13.17 9.94 -44.82
N SER A 444 -14.22 9.42 -45.41
CA SER A 444 -14.80 8.14 -45.11
C SER A 444 -13.69 7.09 -45.12
N LYS A 445 -13.23 6.69 -43.93
CA LYS A 445 -12.14 5.71 -43.79
C LYS A 445 -12.47 4.50 -44.67
N LYS A 446 -11.59 4.17 -45.57
CA LYS A 446 -11.75 3.00 -46.42
C LYS A 446 -11.80 1.73 -45.53
N TRP A 447 -12.57 0.75 -45.88
CA TRP A 447 -12.81 -0.46 -45.08
C TRP A 447 -11.51 -1.12 -44.60
N TYR A 448 -10.46 -1.15 -45.41
CA TYR A 448 -9.16 -1.73 -45.06
C TYR A 448 -8.38 -0.92 -44.04
N GLU A 449 -8.65 0.39 -43.89
CA GLU A 449 -7.99 1.25 -42.87
C GLU A 449 -8.49 0.93 -41.48
N SER A 450 -9.60 0.19 -41.36
CA SER A 450 -10.13 -0.31 -40.08
C SER A 450 -9.64 -1.73 -39.76
N ILE A 451 -8.67 -2.25 -40.50
CA ILE A 451 -8.01 -3.51 -40.15
C ILE A 451 -6.93 -3.22 -39.11
N TYR A 452 -7.13 -3.75 -37.95
CA TYR A 452 -6.21 -3.65 -36.81
C TYR A 452 -5.49 -4.97 -36.59
N PHE A 453 -4.22 -4.89 -36.16
CA PHE A 453 -3.51 -6.06 -35.69
C PHE A 453 -2.96 -5.81 -34.30
N SER A 454 -2.72 -6.84 -33.55
CA SER A 454 -1.95 -6.86 -32.32
C SER A 454 -1.10 -8.11 -32.27
N TYR A 455 0.09 -7.97 -31.68
CA TYR A 455 1.02 -9.09 -31.53
C TYR A 455 1.47 -9.20 -30.07
N PHE A 456 1.48 -10.42 -29.58
CA PHE A 456 1.99 -10.77 -28.26
C PHE A 456 2.90 -11.98 -28.40
N SER A 457 4.12 -11.85 -27.87
CA SER A 457 5.05 -12.97 -27.75
C SER A 457 5.51 -13.12 -26.30
N GLN A 458 5.59 -14.37 -25.84
CA GLN A 458 6.05 -14.67 -24.49
C GLN A 458 6.93 -15.91 -24.49
N LEU A 459 8.19 -15.73 -24.08
CA LEU A 459 9.12 -16.81 -23.75
C LEU A 459 9.03 -17.09 -22.26
N ILE A 460 8.92 -18.35 -21.88
CA ILE A 460 8.92 -18.80 -20.49
C ILE A 460 9.91 -19.94 -20.32
N ASN A 461 10.86 -19.77 -19.40
CA ASN A 461 11.70 -20.85 -18.89
C ASN A 461 11.28 -21.11 -17.44
N GLN A 462 10.57 -22.21 -17.21
CA GLN A 462 10.04 -22.59 -15.91
C GLN A 462 10.79 -23.80 -15.37
N ARG A 463 11.23 -23.71 -14.13
CA ARG A 463 11.85 -24.81 -13.38
C ARG A 463 10.99 -25.11 -12.15
N GLN A 464 10.74 -26.38 -11.90
CA GLN A 464 10.01 -26.84 -10.74
C GLN A 464 10.86 -27.81 -9.95
N GLN A 465 10.89 -27.68 -8.65
CA GLN A 465 11.51 -28.58 -7.69
C GLN A 465 10.45 -28.99 -6.69
N PHE A 466 10.22 -30.26 -6.54
CA PHE A 466 9.21 -30.84 -5.67
C PHE A 466 9.63 -32.21 -5.16
N LYS A 467 9.04 -32.66 -4.04
CA LYS A 467 9.30 -33.99 -3.47
C LYS A 467 8.26 -35.00 -3.93
N VAL A 468 8.72 -36.16 -4.33
CA VAL A 468 7.89 -37.36 -4.60
C VAL A 468 8.49 -38.52 -3.82
N ALA A 469 7.74 -39.15 -2.94
CA ALA A 469 8.22 -40.22 -2.06
C ALA A 469 9.53 -39.83 -1.34
N ASP A 470 9.57 -38.60 -0.80
CA ASP A 470 10.72 -38.02 -0.07
C ASP A 470 11.99 -37.75 -0.90
N GLN A 471 11.95 -37.99 -2.20
CA GLN A 471 13.05 -37.70 -3.11
C GLN A 471 12.78 -36.40 -3.88
N TRP A 472 13.82 -35.57 -4.01
CA TRP A 472 13.74 -34.33 -4.76
C TRP A 472 13.74 -34.59 -6.27
N GLN A 473 12.66 -34.18 -6.94
CA GLN A 473 12.57 -34.18 -8.38
C GLN A 473 12.66 -32.76 -8.94
N ARG A 474 13.31 -32.64 -10.09
CA ARG A 474 13.44 -31.36 -10.82
C ARG A 474 12.88 -31.53 -12.23
N SER A 475 12.05 -30.59 -12.63
CA SER A 475 11.52 -30.48 -13.99
C SER A 475 11.81 -29.09 -14.52
N SER A 476 12.29 -28.98 -15.74
CA SER A 476 12.42 -27.67 -16.41
C SER A 476 11.67 -27.73 -17.73
N LYS A 477 10.99 -26.64 -18.11
CA LYS A 477 10.23 -26.50 -19.35
C LYS A 477 10.54 -25.15 -19.97
N LEU A 478 10.90 -25.15 -21.24
CA LEU A 478 11.12 -23.96 -22.04
C LEU A 478 10.08 -23.89 -23.14
N GLY A 479 9.51 -22.71 -23.36
CA GLY A 479 8.60 -22.53 -24.48
C GLY A 479 8.41 -21.06 -24.84
N VAL A 480 7.94 -20.85 -26.07
CA VAL A 480 7.57 -19.54 -26.61
C VAL A 480 6.14 -19.61 -27.11
N ASN A 481 5.34 -18.62 -26.78
CA ASN A 481 3.99 -18.45 -27.31
C ASN A 481 3.94 -17.19 -28.15
N HIS A 482 3.54 -17.30 -29.39
CA HIS A 482 3.26 -16.18 -30.29
C HIS A 482 1.76 -16.10 -30.50
N GLN A 483 1.19 -14.92 -30.41
CA GLN A 483 -0.22 -14.68 -30.66
C GLN A 483 -0.37 -13.44 -31.52
N LEU A 484 -0.97 -13.62 -32.68
CA LEU A 484 -1.33 -12.57 -33.63
C LEU A 484 -2.86 -12.47 -33.66
N ASN A 485 -3.38 -11.28 -33.46
CA ASN A 485 -4.81 -11.04 -33.58
C ASN A 485 -5.03 -9.95 -34.63
N PHE A 486 -5.87 -10.25 -35.58
CA PHE A 486 -6.39 -9.31 -36.57
C PHE A 486 -7.86 -9.06 -36.26
N SER A 487 -8.29 -7.82 -36.38
CA SER A 487 -9.70 -7.44 -36.20
C SER A 487 -10.08 -6.30 -37.12
N SER A 488 -11.30 -6.39 -37.70
CA SER A 488 -11.80 -5.39 -38.62
C SER A 488 -13.25 -5.00 -38.22
N PRO A 489 -13.43 -4.08 -37.29
CA PRO A 489 -14.74 -3.56 -36.94
C PRO A 489 -15.28 -2.65 -38.05
N GLN A 490 -16.42 -3.00 -38.62
CA GLN A 490 -17.08 -2.25 -39.68
C GLN A 490 -18.49 -1.84 -39.23
N LYS A 491 -18.96 -0.67 -39.64
CA LYS A 491 -20.34 -0.27 -39.51
C LYS A 491 -21.09 -0.51 -40.82
N ILE A 492 -22.03 -1.42 -40.80
CA ILE A 492 -22.88 -1.72 -41.95
C ILE A 492 -24.25 -1.08 -41.72
N PHE A 493 -24.79 -0.44 -42.75
CA PHE A 493 -26.08 0.29 -42.71
C PHE A 493 -26.17 1.30 -41.55
N ARG A 494 -25.05 1.82 -41.07
CA ARG A 494 -24.93 2.76 -39.92
C ARG A 494 -25.43 2.19 -38.58
N TRP A 495 -26.10 1.06 -38.53
CA TRP A 495 -26.81 0.48 -37.38
C TRP A 495 -26.07 -0.74 -36.80
N PHE A 496 -25.51 -1.56 -37.67
CA PHE A 496 -24.86 -2.81 -37.29
C PHE A 496 -23.37 -2.63 -37.22
N THR A 497 -22.78 -3.04 -36.10
CA THR A 497 -21.35 -3.18 -35.98
C THR A 497 -21.03 -4.65 -36.28
N VAL A 498 -20.29 -4.91 -37.34
CA VAL A 498 -19.77 -6.23 -37.70
C VAL A 498 -18.28 -6.22 -37.48
N SER A 499 -17.76 -7.16 -36.75
CA SER A 499 -16.34 -7.29 -36.45
C SER A 499 -15.86 -8.68 -36.82
N GLN A 500 -15.04 -8.75 -37.84
CA GLN A 500 -14.31 -9.95 -38.18
C GLN A 500 -13.03 -9.99 -37.34
N SER A 501 -12.67 -11.17 -36.85
CA SER A 501 -11.41 -11.36 -36.14
C SER A 501 -10.77 -12.72 -36.48
N LEU A 502 -9.44 -12.70 -36.54
CA LEU A 502 -8.62 -13.90 -36.73
C LEU A 502 -7.55 -13.88 -35.62
N SER A 503 -7.59 -14.86 -34.76
CA SER A 503 -6.57 -15.10 -33.73
C SER A 503 -5.72 -16.28 -34.16
N TYR A 504 -4.45 -16.04 -34.45
CA TYR A 504 -3.46 -17.05 -34.75
C TYR A 504 -2.52 -17.20 -33.57
N ARG A 505 -2.29 -18.45 -33.17
CA ARG A 505 -1.41 -18.78 -32.06
C ARG A 505 -0.42 -19.85 -32.46
N GLU A 506 0.86 -19.57 -32.27
CA GLU A 506 1.96 -20.51 -32.48
C GLU A 506 2.74 -20.69 -31.16
N ILE A 507 2.94 -21.95 -30.79
CA ILE A 507 3.62 -22.32 -29.55
C ILE A 507 4.82 -23.17 -29.93
N TRP A 508 5.97 -22.76 -29.43
CA TRP A 508 7.23 -23.52 -29.53
C TRP A 508 7.58 -24.09 -28.16
N VAL A 509 7.95 -25.35 -28.14
CA VAL A 509 8.34 -26.06 -26.91
C VAL A 509 9.62 -26.85 -27.11
N ASP A 510 10.35 -27.09 -26.04
CA ASP A 510 11.61 -27.83 -26.00
C ASP A 510 11.43 -29.34 -25.97
N ARG A 511 10.21 -29.79 -25.83
CA ARG A 511 9.86 -31.20 -25.77
C ARG A 511 8.41 -31.47 -26.12
N ARG A 512 8.13 -32.68 -26.52
CA ARG A 512 6.80 -33.25 -26.74
C ARG A 512 6.68 -34.57 -25.99
N LYS A 513 5.46 -35.01 -25.70
CA LYS A 513 5.18 -36.35 -25.21
C LYS A 513 5.10 -37.32 -26.35
N GLU A 514 5.65 -38.49 -26.17
CA GLU A 514 5.44 -39.66 -27.01
C GLU A 514 4.78 -40.72 -26.14
N TYR A 515 3.74 -41.32 -26.67
CA TYR A 515 2.94 -42.28 -25.95
C TYR A 515 3.20 -43.69 -26.57
N TYR A 516 3.27 -44.71 -25.70
CA TYR A 516 3.43 -46.09 -26.11
C TYR A 516 2.64 -47.01 -25.18
N TRP A 517 2.28 -48.17 -25.72
CA TRP A 517 1.62 -49.19 -24.96
C TRP A 517 2.65 -49.95 -24.14
N ASP A 518 2.46 -50.05 -22.84
CA ASP A 518 3.29 -50.90 -21.98
C ASP A 518 2.63 -52.26 -21.83
N TRP A 519 3.22 -53.21 -22.47
CA TRP A 519 2.72 -54.61 -22.51
C TRP A 519 2.75 -55.29 -21.15
N ASN A 520 3.67 -54.90 -20.25
CA ASN A 520 3.80 -55.51 -18.91
C ASN A 520 2.69 -55.02 -17.97
N GLU A 521 2.34 -53.73 -18.00
CA GLU A 521 1.34 -53.13 -17.14
C GLU A 521 -0.03 -52.98 -17.80
N ASN A 522 -0.14 -53.37 -19.07
CA ASN A 522 -1.36 -53.27 -19.87
C ASN A 522 -2.00 -51.90 -19.87
N LYS A 523 -1.14 -50.85 -19.97
CA LYS A 523 -1.57 -49.44 -19.94
C LYS A 523 -0.72 -48.57 -20.85
N VAL A 524 -1.28 -47.42 -21.23
CA VAL A 524 -0.53 -46.40 -21.96
C VAL A 524 0.42 -45.66 -21.02
N ARG A 525 1.68 -45.61 -21.40
CA ARG A 525 2.72 -44.78 -20.77
C ARG A 525 3.18 -43.68 -21.70
N SER A 526 3.78 -42.62 -21.13
CA SER A 526 4.33 -41.55 -21.92
C SER A 526 5.78 -41.26 -21.51
N ARG A 527 6.59 -40.86 -22.48
CA ARG A 527 7.96 -40.37 -22.30
C ARG A 527 8.10 -38.98 -22.90
N ASN A 528 9.00 -38.17 -22.32
CA ASN A 528 9.33 -36.88 -22.89
C ASN A 528 10.40 -37.05 -23.97
N VAL A 529 10.12 -36.60 -25.15
CA VAL A 529 11.08 -36.56 -26.27
C VAL A 529 11.53 -35.10 -26.38
N PHE A 530 12.81 -34.86 -26.10
CA PHE A 530 13.42 -33.54 -26.20
C PHE A 530 13.72 -33.18 -27.64
N GLY A 531 13.47 -31.95 -28.00
CA GLY A 531 13.66 -31.37 -29.32
C GLY A 531 12.65 -30.27 -29.59
N PHE A 532 12.93 -29.48 -30.60
CA PHE A 532 12.02 -28.40 -30.99
C PHE A 532 10.71 -28.97 -31.54
N ALA A 533 9.60 -28.48 -31.01
CA ALA A 533 8.28 -28.78 -31.52
C ALA A 533 7.43 -27.52 -31.58
N ALA A 534 6.69 -27.37 -32.70
CA ALA A 534 5.81 -26.22 -32.89
C ALA A 534 4.36 -26.67 -33.06
N ARG A 535 3.45 -25.95 -32.45
CA ARG A 535 2.00 -26.12 -32.59
C ARG A 535 1.38 -24.80 -33.05
N ARG A 536 0.63 -24.86 -34.15
CA ARG A 536 -0.05 -23.74 -34.76
C ARG A 536 -1.57 -23.96 -34.69
N THR A 537 -2.25 -22.99 -34.11
CA THR A 537 -3.70 -23.01 -33.97
C THR A 537 -4.28 -21.68 -34.38
N PHE A 538 -5.48 -21.65 -34.89
CA PHE A 538 -6.18 -20.42 -35.22
C PHE A 538 -7.66 -20.52 -34.87
N THR A 539 -8.26 -19.36 -34.64
CA THR A 539 -9.71 -19.21 -34.48
C THR A 539 -10.15 -18.01 -35.31
N ALA A 540 -11.08 -18.21 -36.18
CA ALA A 540 -11.73 -17.14 -36.95
C ALA A 540 -13.09 -16.84 -36.33
N SER A 541 -13.48 -15.59 -36.22
CA SER A 541 -14.79 -15.23 -35.74
C SER A 541 -15.36 -13.99 -36.41
N ILE A 542 -16.69 -13.97 -36.53
CA ILE A 542 -17.45 -12.81 -36.98
C ILE A 542 -18.49 -12.51 -35.91
N ALA A 543 -18.51 -11.31 -35.43
CA ALA A 543 -19.48 -10.83 -34.47
C ALA A 543 -20.29 -9.68 -35.03
N MET A 544 -21.59 -9.72 -34.82
CA MET A 544 -22.51 -8.67 -35.23
C MET A 544 -23.30 -8.19 -34.01
N SER A 545 -23.41 -6.89 -33.83
CA SER A 545 -24.20 -6.30 -32.75
C SER A 545 -24.84 -4.98 -33.20
N THR A 546 -25.95 -4.64 -32.59
CA THR A 546 -26.61 -3.35 -32.76
C THR A 546 -27.12 -2.84 -31.41
N LYS A 547 -27.52 -1.56 -31.36
CA LYS A 547 -28.13 -0.95 -30.19
C LYS A 547 -29.53 -0.46 -30.52
N LEU A 548 -30.49 -0.97 -29.79
CA LEU A 548 -31.89 -0.55 -29.86
C LEU A 548 -32.18 0.30 -28.63
N TYR A 549 -32.90 1.40 -28.82
CA TYR A 549 -33.20 2.34 -27.75
C TYR A 549 -34.71 2.42 -27.55
N GLY A 550 -35.16 2.13 -26.34
CA GLY A 550 -36.50 2.39 -25.86
C GLY A 550 -36.48 3.59 -24.88
N MET A 551 -37.37 4.50 -25.03
CA MET A 551 -37.56 5.60 -24.10
C MET A 551 -39.00 5.62 -23.57
N PHE A 552 -39.11 5.68 -22.25
CA PHE A 552 -40.38 5.78 -21.55
C PHE A 552 -40.35 7.03 -20.65
N TYR A 553 -41.41 7.81 -20.67
CA TYR A 553 -41.52 9.10 -19.98
C TYR A 553 -42.61 9.05 -18.88
N PRO A 554 -42.31 8.46 -17.73
CA PRO A 554 -43.31 8.26 -16.69
C PRO A 554 -43.77 9.55 -16.00
N HIS A 555 -42.95 10.62 -16.02
CA HIS A 555 -43.21 11.92 -15.36
C HIS A 555 -43.66 11.77 -13.89
N ILE A 556 -43.11 10.82 -13.16
CA ILE A 556 -43.41 10.55 -11.75
C ILE A 556 -42.35 11.21 -10.85
N GLY A 557 -42.73 12.26 -10.14
CA GLY A 557 -41.86 13.00 -9.25
C GLY A 557 -40.63 13.58 -9.98
N GLN A 558 -39.43 13.23 -9.57
CA GLN A 558 -38.17 13.69 -10.19
C GLN A 558 -37.74 12.83 -11.39
N ILE A 559 -38.48 11.79 -11.72
CA ILE A 559 -38.14 10.85 -12.79
C ILE A 559 -38.70 11.38 -14.09
N GLN A 560 -37.82 11.77 -15.02
CA GLN A 560 -38.21 12.31 -16.30
C GLN A 560 -38.26 11.26 -17.38
N THR A 561 -37.23 10.42 -17.46
CA THR A 561 -37.07 9.45 -18.55
C THR A 561 -36.47 8.17 -18.04
N LEU A 562 -37.06 7.05 -18.39
CA LEU A 562 -36.46 5.72 -18.29
C LEU A 562 -36.02 5.33 -19.70
N ARG A 563 -34.72 5.12 -19.87
CA ARG A 563 -34.12 4.67 -21.12
C ARG A 563 -33.71 3.21 -21.02
N HIS A 564 -34.21 2.39 -21.91
CA HIS A 564 -33.76 1.01 -22.11
C HIS A 564 -32.84 0.96 -23.33
N VAL A 565 -31.64 0.46 -23.14
CA VAL A 565 -30.68 0.18 -24.23
C VAL A 565 -30.53 -1.32 -24.35
N LEU A 566 -31.10 -1.87 -25.40
CA LEU A 566 -31.01 -3.28 -25.76
C LEU A 566 -29.89 -3.45 -26.76
N THR A 567 -28.90 -4.31 -26.45
CA THR A 567 -27.78 -4.62 -27.34
C THR A 567 -27.77 -6.11 -27.63
N PRO A 568 -28.50 -6.57 -28.67
CA PRO A 568 -28.39 -7.91 -29.17
C PRO A 568 -27.04 -8.10 -29.89
N GLY A 569 -26.44 -9.25 -29.71
CA GLY A 569 -25.21 -9.63 -30.37
C GLY A 569 -25.24 -11.09 -30.77
N ILE A 570 -24.79 -11.37 -31.98
CA ILE A 570 -24.62 -12.71 -32.52
C ILE A 570 -23.14 -12.81 -32.93
N SER A 571 -22.48 -13.91 -32.60
CA SER A 571 -21.13 -14.17 -33.07
C SER A 571 -20.97 -15.62 -33.46
N PHE A 572 -20.32 -15.81 -34.59
CA PHE A 572 -19.93 -17.14 -35.08
C PHE A 572 -18.42 -17.27 -34.93
N SER A 573 -17.96 -18.36 -34.31
CA SER A 573 -16.54 -18.67 -34.17
C SER A 573 -16.27 -20.07 -34.76
N TYR A 574 -15.14 -20.19 -35.41
CA TYR A 574 -14.70 -21.41 -36.09
C TYR A 574 -13.24 -21.71 -35.76
N HIS A 575 -12.95 -22.93 -35.37
CA HIS A 575 -11.63 -23.56 -35.50
C HIS A 575 -11.72 -25.00 -35.93
N PRO A 576 -10.76 -25.51 -36.72
CA PRO A 576 -10.75 -26.90 -37.18
C PRO A 576 -10.44 -27.84 -36.00
N ASP A 577 -10.69 -29.12 -36.22
CA ASP A 577 -10.22 -30.15 -35.30
C ASP A 577 -8.69 -30.32 -35.39
N PHE A 578 -7.99 -29.78 -34.41
CA PHE A 578 -6.54 -29.91 -34.31
C PHE A 578 -6.09 -31.30 -33.83
N SER A 579 -7.02 -32.20 -33.49
CA SER A 579 -6.72 -33.61 -33.23
C SER A 579 -6.67 -34.47 -34.50
N ASP A 580 -7.06 -33.91 -35.64
CA ASP A 580 -6.96 -34.58 -36.94
C ASP A 580 -5.49 -34.93 -37.24
N PRO A 581 -5.20 -36.16 -37.69
CA PRO A 581 -3.84 -36.63 -38.02
C PRO A 581 -3.03 -35.71 -38.95
N LYS A 582 -3.69 -34.94 -39.83
CA LYS A 582 -3.01 -33.98 -40.73
C LYS A 582 -2.23 -32.92 -40.05
N PHE A 583 -2.59 -32.55 -38.79
CA PHE A 583 -1.86 -31.55 -38.00
C PHE A 583 -0.67 -32.15 -37.25
N GLY A 584 -0.64 -33.48 -37.02
CA GLY A 584 0.43 -34.18 -36.33
C GLY A 584 0.57 -33.89 -34.84
N TYR A 585 -0.43 -33.27 -34.23
CA TYR A 585 -0.38 -32.85 -32.80
C TYR A 585 -0.83 -33.99 -31.89
N TYR A 586 -1.63 -34.91 -32.38
CA TYR A 586 -2.08 -36.08 -31.65
C TYR A 586 -1.37 -37.34 -32.11
N GLN A 587 -1.24 -38.31 -31.23
CA GLN A 587 -0.71 -39.65 -31.48
C GLN A 587 -1.79 -40.67 -31.14
N THR A 588 -2.00 -41.58 -32.03
CA THR A 588 -2.95 -42.68 -31.90
C THR A 588 -2.24 -43.92 -31.38
N ILE A 589 -2.81 -44.59 -30.40
CA ILE A 589 -2.34 -45.86 -29.82
C ILE A 589 -3.52 -46.84 -29.85
N VAL A 590 -3.23 -48.05 -30.20
CA VAL A 590 -4.21 -49.15 -30.21
C VAL A 590 -3.88 -50.09 -29.04
N ASP A 591 -4.86 -50.44 -28.21
CA ASP A 591 -4.69 -51.43 -27.15
C ASP A 591 -4.78 -52.86 -27.64
N THR A 592 -4.56 -53.81 -26.73
CA THR A 592 -4.67 -55.25 -27.03
C THR A 592 -6.05 -55.70 -27.50
N GLY A 593 -7.11 -54.95 -27.19
CA GLY A 593 -8.48 -55.18 -27.60
C GLY A 593 -8.88 -54.46 -28.89
N GLY A 594 -7.93 -53.81 -29.60
CA GLY A 594 -8.20 -53.08 -30.84
C GLY A 594 -8.83 -51.70 -30.62
N LYS A 595 -8.93 -51.21 -29.35
CA LYS A 595 -9.49 -49.91 -29.05
C LYS A 595 -8.46 -48.80 -29.27
N ILE A 596 -8.88 -47.78 -29.98
CA ILE A 596 -8.06 -46.66 -30.41
C ILE A 596 -8.13 -45.54 -29.37
N TYR A 597 -6.97 -45.11 -28.93
CA TYR A 597 -6.83 -43.94 -28.04
C TYR A 597 -6.00 -42.86 -28.71
N SER A 598 -6.45 -41.63 -28.61
CA SER A 598 -5.76 -40.44 -29.16
C SER A 598 -5.26 -39.53 -28.06
N TYR A 599 -3.95 -39.30 -28.03
CA TYR A 599 -3.25 -38.52 -26.98
C TYR A 599 -2.57 -37.30 -27.57
N ASP A 600 -2.70 -36.18 -26.91
CA ASP A 600 -2.03 -34.91 -27.28
C ASP A 600 -0.53 -34.95 -26.97
N ARG A 601 0.29 -34.78 -28.01
CA ARG A 601 1.76 -34.68 -27.86
C ARG A 601 2.25 -33.48 -27.09
N PHE A 602 1.41 -32.42 -27.00
CA PHE A 602 1.68 -31.17 -26.26
C PHE A 602 1.04 -31.14 -24.86
N ASP A 603 0.47 -32.28 -24.42
CA ASP A 603 -0.10 -32.35 -23.07
C ASP A 603 0.92 -32.02 -21.98
N GLY A 604 0.50 -31.22 -20.99
CA GLY A 604 1.34 -30.73 -19.92
C GLY A 604 2.38 -29.69 -20.35
N SER A 605 2.26 -29.09 -21.55
CA SER A 605 3.09 -27.97 -21.99
C SER A 605 2.78 -26.70 -21.18
N LEU A 606 3.73 -25.73 -21.21
CA LEU A 606 3.57 -24.44 -20.49
C LEU A 606 2.35 -23.61 -20.93
N PHE A 607 1.87 -23.85 -22.14
CA PHE A 607 0.82 -23.02 -22.76
C PHE A 607 -0.49 -23.77 -23.00
N GLY A 608 -0.68 -24.90 -22.31
CA GLY A 608 -1.87 -25.74 -22.36
C GLY A 608 -1.84 -26.79 -23.47
N SER A 609 -2.83 -27.67 -23.42
CA SER A 609 -3.01 -28.76 -24.40
C SER A 609 -3.52 -28.24 -25.76
N THR A 610 -3.45 -29.10 -26.77
CA THR A 610 -4.00 -28.82 -28.08
C THR A 610 -5.53 -28.90 -28.02
N PRO A 611 -6.28 -27.92 -28.57
CA PRO A 611 -7.74 -28.04 -28.70
C PRO A 611 -8.12 -29.29 -29.46
N ARG A 612 -9.08 -30.03 -28.92
CA ARG A 612 -9.63 -31.24 -29.54
C ARG A 612 -11.03 -30.98 -30.05
N GLY A 613 -11.35 -31.56 -31.21
CA GLY A 613 -12.61 -31.38 -31.87
C GLY A 613 -12.69 -30.07 -32.68
N ALA A 614 -13.44 -30.08 -33.74
CA ALA A 614 -13.79 -28.87 -34.45
C ALA A 614 -14.78 -28.03 -33.62
N GLU A 615 -14.71 -26.71 -33.74
CA GLU A 615 -15.69 -25.82 -33.15
C GLU A 615 -16.31 -24.93 -34.23
N LYS A 616 -17.61 -25.02 -34.39
CA LYS A 616 -18.47 -24.12 -35.17
C LYS A 616 -19.51 -23.59 -34.20
N ASN A 617 -19.19 -22.51 -33.52
CA ASN A 617 -19.97 -22.05 -32.38
C ASN A 617 -20.72 -20.76 -32.73
N LEU A 618 -22.05 -20.81 -32.69
CA LEU A 618 -22.92 -19.64 -32.83
C LEU A 618 -23.32 -19.16 -31.43
N SER A 619 -22.86 -18.00 -31.04
CA SER A 619 -23.12 -17.42 -29.72
C SER A 619 -24.13 -16.29 -29.82
N PHE A 620 -25.06 -16.28 -28.88
CA PHE A 620 -26.10 -15.27 -28.71
C PHE A 620 -25.86 -14.51 -27.43
N SER A 621 -25.86 -13.20 -27.51
CA SER A 621 -25.77 -12.32 -26.33
C SER A 621 -26.86 -11.27 -26.37
N LEU A 622 -27.44 -10.99 -25.23
CA LEU A 622 -28.44 -9.94 -25.08
C LEU A 622 -28.12 -9.11 -23.86
N ARG A 623 -27.67 -7.89 -24.08
CA ARG A 623 -27.40 -6.93 -23.00
C ARG A 623 -28.55 -5.93 -22.91
N ASN A 624 -29.12 -5.84 -21.72
CA ASN A 624 -30.14 -4.87 -21.36
C ASN A 624 -29.56 -3.88 -20.37
N LEU A 625 -29.54 -2.60 -20.71
CA LEU A 625 -29.11 -1.53 -19.81
C LEU A 625 -30.31 -0.60 -19.58
N PHE A 626 -30.70 -0.47 -18.33
CA PHE A 626 -31.77 0.46 -17.90
C PHE A 626 -31.13 1.68 -17.24
N GLN A 627 -31.44 2.86 -17.76
CA GLN A 627 -30.93 4.13 -17.32
C GLN A 627 -32.06 5.07 -16.93
N LEU A 628 -31.87 5.80 -15.85
CA LEU A 628 -32.81 6.77 -15.35
C LEU A 628 -32.25 8.18 -15.55
N LYS A 629 -33.11 9.10 -16.03
CA LYS A 629 -32.80 10.53 -16.08
C LYS A 629 -33.66 11.23 -15.04
N THR A 630 -33.05 11.96 -14.14
CA THR A 630 -33.68 12.70 -13.06
C THR A 630 -33.26 14.17 -13.08
N GLY A 631 -34.15 15.07 -12.62
CA GLY A 631 -33.87 16.49 -12.54
C GLY A 631 -34.19 17.24 -13.84
N SER A 632 -34.31 18.57 -13.80
CA SER A 632 -34.59 19.44 -14.94
C SER A 632 -33.47 20.48 -15.13
N GLY A 633 -33.20 20.86 -16.37
CA GLY A 633 -32.21 21.88 -16.74
C GLY A 633 -30.79 21.53 -16.38
N VAL A 634 -30.07 22.46 -15.76
CA VAL A 634 -28.62 22.31 -15.40
C VAL A 634 -28.36 21.20 -14.37
N GLN A 635 -29.39 20.71 -13.68
CA GLN A 635 -29.29 19.65 -12.68
C GLN A 635 -29.64 18.24 -13.19
N GLU A 636 -29.70 18.05 -14.51
CA GLU A 636 -29.95 16.76 -15.09
C GLU A 636 -28.89 15.70 -14.67
N LYS A 637 -29.35 14.56 -14.17
CA LYS A 637 -28.53 13.47 -13.76
C LYS A 637 -28.92 12.17 -14.42
N LYS A 638 -27.97 11.49 -15.05
CA LYS A 638 -28.13 10.14 -15.61
C LYS A 638 -27.62 9.12 -14.61
N ILE A 639 -28.43 8.11 -14.34
CA ILE A 639 -28.13 7.03 -13.40
C ILE A 639 -28.38 5.71 -14.12
N ASP A 640 -27.37 4.82 -14.12
CA ASP A 640 -27.57 3.44 -14.57
C ASP A 640 -28.25 2.68 -13.44
N LEU A 641 -29.49 2.22 -13.67
CA LEU A 641 -30.27 1.47 -12.68
C LEU A 641 -29.73 0.05 -12.53
N PHE A 642 -29.74 -0.67 -13.63
CA PHE A 642 -29.20 -2.03 -13.69
C PHE A 642 -28.86 -2.44 -15.12
N THR A 643 -28.01 -3.46 -15.22
CA THR A 643 -27.74 -4.20 -16.44
C THR A 643 -28.17 -5.64 -16.25
N PHE A 644 -28.78 -6.21 -17.28
CA PHE A 644 -29.12 -7.62 -17.35
C PHE A 644 -28.53 -8.20 -18.64
N ASP A 645 -27.50 -9.00 -18.51
CA ASP A 645 -26.78 -9.61 -19.61
C ASP A 645 -27.12 -11.09 -19.67
N THR A 646 -27.44 -11.61 -20.82
CA THR A 646 -27.74 -13.04 -21.06
C THR A 646 -26.89 -13.54 -22.21
N TYR A 647 -26.33 -14.72 -22.06
CA TYR A 647 -25.44 -15.34 -23.03
C TYR A 647 -25.70 -16.85 -23.12
N SER A 648 -25.71 -17.38 -24.34
CA SER A 648 -25.70 -18.83 -24.65
C SER A 648 -25.04 -19.04 -25.99
N SER A 649 -24.62 -20.27 -26.28
CA SER A 649 -24.04 -20.64 -27.56
C SER A 649 -24.46 -22.02 -28.00
N TYR A 650 -24.48 -22.23 -29.32
CA TYR A 650 -24.77 -23.50 -29.98
C TYR A 650 -23.56 -23.95 -30.78
N ASN A 651 -23.03 -25.13 -30.49
CA ASN A 651 -21.93 -25.71 -31.20
C ASN A 651 -22.47 -26.74 -32.20
N PHE A 652 -22.28 -26.50 -33.50
CA PHE A 652 -22.76 -27.38 -34.58
C PHE A 652 -21.96 -28.68 -34.71
N GLU A 653 -20.71 -28.69 -34.19
CA GLU A 653 -19.80 -29.83 -34.28
C GLU A 653 -19.85 -30.73 -33.04
N ALA A 654 -20.64 -30.40 -32.05
CA ALA A 654 -20.80 -31.24 -30.88
C ALA A 654 -21.73 -32.43 -31.19
N ASP A 655 -21.28 -33.65 -30.87
CA ASP A 655 -22.07 -34.87 -31.03
C ASP A 655 -23.31 -34.91 -30.14
N SER A 656 -23.25 -34.16 -29.02
CA SER A 656 -24.34 -34.07 -28.05
C SER A 656 -24.21 -32.79 -27.21
N LEU A 657 -25.32 -32.39 -26.62
CA LEU A 657 -25.36 -31.17 -25.75
C LEU A 657 -24.90 -29.89 -26.48
N ASN A 658 -25.37 -29.71 -27.71
CA ASN A 658 -24.96 -28.62 -28.61
C ASN A 658 -25.14 -27.22 -28.01
N PHE A 659 -26.23 -27.01 -27.26
CA PHE A 659 -26.37 -25.73 -26.53
C PHE A 659 -25.52 -25.67 -25.26
N SER A 660 -24.83 -24.57 -25.08
CA SER A 660 -24.21 -24.27 -23.79
C SER A 660 -25.26 -23.90 -22.73
N ASN A 661 -24.88 -23.88 -21.47
CA ASN A 661 -25.76 -23.33 -20.43
C ASN A 661 -26.09 -21.87 -20.73
N LEU A 662 -27.32 -21.46 -20.46
CA LEU A 662 -27.73 -20.05 -20.48
C LEU A 662 -27.19 -19.37 -19.21
N VAL A 663 -26.29 -18.42 -19.40
CA VAL A 663 -25.70 -17.65 -18.32
C VAL A 663 -26.32 -16.25 -18.32
N SER A 664 -26.91 -15.89 -17.21
CA SER A 664 -27.50 -14.55 -17.04
C SER A 664 -26.84 -13.83 -15.86
N SER A 665 -26.55 -12.56 -16.04
CA SER A 665 -25.91 -11.70 -15.04
C SER A 665 -26.74 -10.44 -14.83
N PHE A 666 -27.23 -10.23 -13.62
CA PHE A 666 -27.90 -9.02 -13.19
C PHE A 666 -26.95 -8.20 -12.33
N ARG A 667 -26.71 -6.96 -12.71
CA ARG A 667 -25.88 -6.02 -11.97
C ARG A 667 -26.67 -4.72 -11.74
N ALA A 668 -26.81 -4.35 -10.49
CA ALA A 668 -27.47 -3.12 -10.09
C ALA A 668 -26.65 -2.35 -9.06
N GLN A 669 -26.73 -1.04 -9.14
CA GLN A 669 -26.21 -0.14 -8.11
C GLN A 669 -27.30 0.86 -7.74
N PRO A 670 -28.34 0.42 -7.00
CA PRO A 670 -29.51 1.23 -6.71
C PRO A 670 -29.16 2.49 -5.92
N PHE A 671 -28.09 2.41 -5.12
CA PHE A 671 -27.52 3.53 -4.38
C PHE A 671 -26.00 3.54 -4.52
N ARG A 672 -25.36 4.69 -4.32
CA ARG A 672 -23.88 4.82 -4.40
C ARG A 672 -23.11 3.83 -3.51
N ASN A 673 -23.75 3.35 -2.49
CA ASN A 673 -23.18 2.51 -1.42
C ASN A 673 -23.75 1.09 -1.39
N VAL A 674 -24.59 0.71 -2.34
CA VAL A 674 -25.15 -0.64 -2.48
C VAL A 674 -24.87 -1.14 -3.89
N SER A 675 -24.12 -2.23 -4.01
CA SER A 675 -23.91 -2.93 -5.27
C SER A 675 -24.43 -4.35 -5.16
N VAL A 676 -25.18 -4.80 -6.15
CA VAL A 676 -25.75 -6.15 -6.23
C VAL A 676 -25.32 -6.78 -7.54
N LEU A 677 -24.79 -7.98 -7.47
CA LEU A 677 -24.45 -8.82 -8.60
C LEU A 677 -25.11 -10.18 -8.40
N ILE A 678 -25.94 -10.58 -9.35
CA ILE A 678 -26.59 -11.89 -9.37
C ILE A 678 -26.22 -12.59 -10.66
N ASN A 679 -25.71 -13.80 -10.57
CA ASN A 679 -25.44 -14.64 -11.72
C ASN A 679 -26.32 -15.89 -11.63
N PHE A 680 -26.97 -16.20 -12.73
CA PHE A 680 -27.77 -17.39 -12.91
C PHE A 680 -27.13 -18.24 -14.01
N THR A 681 -27.12 -19.54 -13.83
CA THR A 681 -26.77 -20.48 -14.89
C THR A 681 -27.87 -21.51 -15.01
N HIS A 682 -28.42 -21.60 -16.18
CA HIS A 682 -29.49 -22.54 -16.48
C HIS A 682 -29.00 -23.56 -17.51
N SER A 683 -29.43 -24.81 -17.36
CA SER A 683 -29.27 -25.85 -18.36
C SER A 683 -30.58 -25.98 -19.13
N LEU A 684 -30.48 -26.11 -20.45
CA LEU A 684 -31.61 -26.44 -21.31
C LEU A 684 -31.90 -27.95 -21.35
N TYR A 685 -30.97 -28.76 -20.80
CA TYR A 685 -31.02 -30.23 -20.92
C TYR A 685 -31.55 -30.85 -19.64
N GLN A 686 -32.19 -32.02 -19.85
CA GLN A 686 -32.59 -32.92 -18.77
C GLN A 686 -31.35 -33.46 -18.03
N PHE A 687 -31.57 -33.91 -16.82
CA PHE A 687 -30.56 -34.52 -15.99
C PHE A 687 -31.05 -35.92 -15.60
N ASP A 688 -30.29 -36.91 -15.98
CA ASP A 688 -30.53 -38.26 -15.54
C ASP A 688 -29.96 -38.49 -14.15
N VAL A 689 -30.82 -38.98 -13.30
CA VAL A 689 -30.55 -39.16 -11.87
C VAL A 689 -29.68 -40.40 -11.64
N GLU A 690 -29.83 -41.44 -12.45
CA GLU A 690 -29.11 -42.71 -12.32
C GLU A 690 -27.64 -42.54 -12.78
N SER A 691 -27.46 -42.04 -13.99
CA SER A 691 -26.12 -41.82 -14.55
C SER A 691 -25.43 -40.56 -13.97
N ARG A 692 -26.15 -39.72 -13.21
CA ARG A 692 -25.71 -38.42 -12.67
C ARG A 692 -25.12 -37.47 -13.72
N ARG A 693 -25.66 -37.54 -14.95
CA ARG A 693 -25.18 -36.77 -16.11
C ARG A 693 -26.35 -36.03 -16.78
N LYS A 694 -25.98 -35.05 -17.60
CA LYS A 694 -26.94 -34.42 -18.52
C LYS A 694 -27.22 -35.37 -19.66
N VAL A 695 -28.47 -35.47 -20.07
CA VAL A 695 -28.92 -36.24 -21.23
C VAL A 695 -29.17 -35.29 -22.39
N ASN A 696 -28.92 -35.73 -23.61
CA ASN A 696 -29.13 -34.94 -24.83
C ASN A 696 -30.63 -34.87 -25.21
N GLN A 697 -31.44 -34.44 -24.26
CA GLN A 697 -32.87 -34.20 -24.42
C GLN A 697 -33.21 -32.85 -23.84
N TYR A 698 -33.95 -32.03 -24.55
CA TYR A 698 -34.30 -30.72 -24.05
C TYR A 698 -35.36 -30.80 -22.95
N LEU A 699 -35.32 -29.90 -22.00
CA LEU A 699 -36.36 -29.77 -21.00
C LEU A 699 -37.68 -29.27 -21.60
N PHE A 700 -37.60 -28.48 -22.63
CA PHE A 700 -38.72 -27.94 -23.37
C PHE A 700 -39.63 -29.04 -23.92
N ASP A 701 -39.05 -30.17 -24.39
CA ASP A 701 -39.77 -31.30 -24.92
C ASP A 701 -40.67 -31.98 -23.88
N LYS A 702 -40.20 -31.95 -22.62
CA LYS A 702 -40.95 -32.55 -21.50
C LYS A 702 -41.91 -31.59 -20.84
N ASN A 703 -41.52 -30.32 -20.69
CA ASN A 703 -42.31 -29.28 -20.07
C ASN A 703 -42.06 -27.92 -20.75
N PRO A 704 -42.89 -27.53 -21.71
CA PRO A 704 -42.74 -26.24 -22.42
C PRO A 704 -42.83 -25.01 -21.49
N TRP A 705 -43.51 -25.13 -20.35
CA TRP A 705 -43.68 -24.04 -19.41
C TRP A 705 -42.49 -23.85 -18.48
N ALA A 706 -41.58 -24.82 -18.36
CA ALA A 706 -40.38 -24.75 -17.57
C ALA A 706 -39.14 -25.22 -18.39
N PRO A 707 -38.75 -24.50 -19.44
CA PRO A 707 -37.70 -24.94 -20.39
C PRO A 707 -36.28 -24.87 -19.82
N LEU A 708 -36.11 -24.32 -18.62
CA LEU A 708 -34.81 -24.03 -18.05
C LEU A 708 -34.66 -24.62 -16.64
N ARG A 709 -33.57 -25.34 -16.40
CA ARG A 709 -33.20 -25.83 -15.07
C ARG A 709 -32.06 -25.01 -14.50
N LEU A 710 -32.32 -24.37 -13.37
CA LEU A 710 -31.28 -23.63 -12.62
C LEU A 710 -30.19 -24.59 -12.13
N THR A 711 -28.96 -24.38 -12.57
CA THR A 711 -27.77 -25.18 -12.18
C THR A 711 -26.88 -24.44 -11.21
N ASN A 712 -26.76 -23.13 -11.35
CA ASN A 712 -25.98 -22.30 -10.42
C ASN A 712 -26.68 -20.96 -10.18
N PHE A 713 -26.69 -20.54 -8.92
CA PHE A 713 -27.16 -19.22 -8.52
C PHE A 713 -26.12 -18.60 -7.60
N ARG A 714 -25.63 -17.41 -7.95
CA ARG A 714 -24.67 -16.66 -7.15
C ARG A 714 -25.17 -15.25 -6.92
N LEU A 715 -25.32 -14.87 -5.66
CA LEU A 715 -25.60 -13.51 -5.23
C LEU A 715 -24.37 -12.95 -4.53
N SER A 716 -23.90 -11.79 -4.95
CA SER A 716 -22.88 -11.01 -4.26
C SER A 716 -23.39 -9.59 -4.07
N SER A 717 -23.44 -9.13 -2.84
CA SER A 717 -23.88 -7.76 -2.51
C SER A 717 -22.90 -7.13 -1.55
N ASN A 718 -22.53 -5.87 -1.85
CA ASN A 718 -21.73 -5.05 -0.96
C ASN A 718 -22.55 -3.81 -0.57
N ILE A 719 -22.71 -3.63 0.74
CA ILE A 719 -23.46 -2.53 1.33
C ILE A 719 -22.50 -1.74 2.22
N ARG A 720 -22.33 -0.47 1.94
CA ARG A 720 -21.52 0.44 2.74
C ARG A 720 -22.41 1.51 3.36
N LEU A 721 -22.50 1.49 4.68
CA LEU A 721 -23.25 2.48 5.46
C LEU A 721 -22.25 3.34 6.25
N SER A 722 -22.51 4.64 6.34
CA SER A 722 -21.69 5.56 7.13
C SER A 722 -22.51 6.73 7.62
N SER A 723 -22.11 7.33 8.71
CA SER A 723 -22.77 8.52 9.26
C SER A 723 -22.80 9.71 8.31
N SER A 724 -21.85 9.82 7.38
CA SER A 724 -21.80 10.88 6.38
C SER A 724 -23.00 10.89 5.42
N MET A 725 -23.70 9.74 5.31
CA MET A 725 -24.89 9.62 4.45
C MET A 725 -26.11 10.34 5.02
N PHE A 726 -26.14 10.54 6.34
CA PHE A 726 -27.25 11.16 7.06
C PHE A 726 -26.99 12.63 7.40
N ARG A 727 -25.82 13.18 7.11
CA ARG A 727 -25.52 14.59 7.26
C ARG A 727 -26.03 15.38 6.06
N ARG A 728 -26.99 16.26 6.25
CA ARG A 728 -27.33 17.31 5.27
C ARG A 728 -26.07 18.13 4.97
N LYS A 729 -25.68 18.26 3.71
CA LYS A 729 -24.63 19.17 3.27
C LYS A 729 -25.02 20.59 3.69
N LYS A 730 -24.39 21.15 4.70
CA LYS A 730 -24.23 22.60 4.80
C LYS A 730 -23.29 23.01 3.67
N THR A 731 -23.76 23.89 2.83
CA THR A 731 -22.98 24.51 1.74
C THR A 731 -21.96 25.44 2.41
N GLU A 732 -20.82 24.91 2.80
CA GLU A 732 -19.63 25.70 3.10
C GLU A 732 -18.83 25.83 1.80
N LYS A 733 -18.52 27.09 1.46
CA LYS A 733 -17.62 27.44 0.36
C LYS A 733 -16.32 26.65 0.51
N PRO A 734 -15.69 26.20 -0.56
CA PRO A 734 -14.41 25.52 -0.48
C PRO A 734 -13.34 26.53 -0.05
N ASP A 735 -12.84 26.40 1.17
CA ASP A 735 -11.55 26.99 1.56
C ASP A 735 -10.45 26.27 0.77
N THR A 736 -9.92 27.01 -0.18
CA THR A 736 -8.77 26.64 -1.03
C THR A 736 -7.46 26.79 -0.23
N THR A 737 -7.23 25.97 0.77
CA THR A 737 -5.90 25.85 1.39
C THR A 737 -5.79 24.50 2.08
N SER A 738 -5.37 23.51 1.33
CA SER A 738 -4.50 22.37 1.65
C SER A 738 -4.69 21.25 0.62
N LEU A 739 -4.10 21.41 -0.54
CA LEU A 739 -3.69 20.29 -1.37
C LEU A 739 -2.40 19.72 -0.75
N GLU A 740 -2.54 18.90 0.29
CA GLU A 740 -1.54 17.89 0.56
C GLU A 740 -1.70 16.81 -0.51
N GLU A 741 -0.85 16.86 -1.51
CA GLU A 741 -0.63 15.76 -2.46
C GLU A 741 -0.27 14.50 -1.67
N GLU A 742 -1.22 13.59 -1.50
CA GLU A 742 -0.94 12.20 -1.13
C GLU A 742 -0.11 11.57 -2.25
N LEU A 743 1.19 11.44 -2.01
CA LEU A 743 2.10 10.71 -2.89
C LEU A 743 1.62 9.27 -3.07
N PRO A 744 1.47 8.76 -4.32
CA PRO A 744 0.89 7.44 -4.60
C PRO A 744 1.69 6.23 -4.13
N GLY A 745 2.71 6.40 -3.32
CA GLY A 745 3.61 5.34 -2.87
C GLY A 745 3.44 4.84 -1.43
N GLU A 746 2.74 5.57 -0.59
CA GLU A 746 2.59 5.20 0.82
C GLU A 746 1.42 4.25 1.12
N THR A 747 0.52 4.02 0.17
CA THR A 747 -0.71 3.26 0.38
C THR A 747 -0.52 1.75 0.47
N LEU A 748 0.58 1.19 0.00
CA LEU A 748 0.78 -0.27 -0.01
C LEU A 748 1.47 -0.81 1.26
N SER A 749 2.32 -0.03 1.93
CA SER A 749 2.96 -0.44 3.19
C SER A 749 2.08 -0.21 4.42
N ARG A 750 1.17 0.77 4.37
CA ARG A 750 0.23 1.07 5.47
C ARG A 750 -0.92 0.08 5.63
N ARG A 751 -1.15 -0.80 4.67
CA ARG A 751 -2.33 -1.69 4.69
C ARG A 751 -2.26 -2.83 5.69
N PHE A 752 -1.09 -3.14 6.24
CA PHE A 752 -0.89 -4.39 6.98
C PHE A 752 -0.13 -4.29 8.31
N ASP A 753 0.34 -3.12 8.70
CA ASP A 753 0.90 -2.96 10.04
C ASP A 753 -0.21 -2.72 11.06
N VAL A 754 -0.30 -3.61 12.05
CA VAL A 754 -1.12 -3.39 13.26
C VAL A 754 -0.69 -2.10 13.99
N GLU A 755 0.48 -1.59 13.66
CA GLU A 755 1.05 -0.38 14.26
C GLU A 755 0.50 0.94 13.70
N THR A 756 -0.12 0.96 12.50
CA THR A 756 -0.59 2.19 11.84
C THR A 756 -2.05 2.12 11.41
N MET A 757 -2.96 1.71 12.29
CA MET A 757 -4.37 1.90 12.01
C MET A 757 -4.76 3.36 12.21
N SER A 758 -4.65 4.17 11.16
CA SER A 758 -5.27 5.49 11.15
C SER A 758 -6.79 5.33 11.08
N PHE A 759 -7.47 5.80 12.09
CA PHE A 759 -8.92 5.93 12.06
C PHE A 759 -9.26 7.28 11.41
N ASN A 760 -10.08 7.27 10.38
CA ASN A 760 -10.59 8.51 9.80
C ASN A 760 -11.44 9.25 10.84
N GLN A 761 -10.97 10.39 11.31
CA GLN A 761 -11.61 11.14 12.39
C GLN A 761 -12.94 11.79 12.00
N GLN A 762 -13.22 11.89 10.70
CA GLN A 762 -14.42 12.60 10.20
C GLN A 762 -15.70 11.74 10.16
N ILE A 763 -15.58 10.42 10.32
CA ILE A 763 -16.72 9.49 10.21
C ILE A 763 -16.95 8.80 11.56
N PRO A 764 -18.00 9.17 12.33
CA PRO A 764 -18.27 8.58 13.64
C PRO A 764 -18.61 7.08 13.58
N TRP A 765 -19.20 6.61 12.49
CA TRP A 765 -19.37 5.17 12.26
C TRP A 765 -19.40 4.82 10.78
N SER A 766 -18.93 3.63 10.48
CA SER A 766 -19.01 3.02 9.16
C SER A 766 -19.20 1.51 9.29
N ILE A 767 -20.08 0.96 8.48
CA ILE A 767 -20.40 -0.47 8.41
C ILE A 767 -20.29 -0.90 6.96
N ASN A 768 -19.47 -1.90 6.69
CA ASN A 768 -19.38 -2.56 5.39
C ASN A 768 -19.87 -4.00 5.55
N LEU A 769 -20.90 -4.33 4.81
CA LEU A 769 -21.47 -5.67 4.72
C LEU A 769 -21.19 -6.25 3.34
N SER A 770 -20.62 -7.44 3.29
CA SER A 770 -20.46 -8.19 2.06
C SER A 770 -21.16 -9.53 2.17
N ILE A 771 -22.25 -9.69 1.44
CA ILE A 771 -23.10 -10.86 1.41
C ILE A 771 -22.74 -11.68 0.18
N ASN A 772 -22.46 -12.96 0.36
CA ASN A 772 -22.16 -13.88 -0.72
C ASN A 772 -22.97 -15.17 -0.52
N TYR A 773 -23.89 -15.43 -1.43
CA TYR A 773 -24.64 -16.66 -1.49
C TYR A 773 -24.34 -17.40 -2.79
N ASN A 774 -24.02 -18.66 -2.72
CA ASN A 774 -23.79 -19.52 -3.86
C ASN A 774 -24.56 -20.83 -3.67
N LEU A 775 -25.41 -21.13 -4.63
CA LEU A 775 -26.16 -22.37 -4.72
C LEU A 775 -25.73 -23.10 -5.99
N ASN A 776 -25.12 -24.24 -5.87
CA ASN A 776 -24.81 -25.12 -6.99
C ASN A 776 -25.77 -26.32 -6.97
N LYS A 777 -26.60 -26.39 -8.00
CA LYS A 777 -27.55 -27.48 -8.32
C LYS A 777 -27.16 -28.19 -9.61
N SER A 778 -25.88 -28.23 -9.96
CA SER A 778 -25.43 -28.99 -11.14
C SER A 778 -25.86 -30.46 -11.03
N ASN A 779 -25.71 -31.02 -9.84
CA ASN A 779 -26.38 -32.26 -9.43
C ASN A 779 -27.63 -31.91 -8.61
N PRO A 780 -28.84 -32.13 -9.12
CA PRO A 780 -30.07 -31.79 -8.38
C PRO A 780 -30.27 -32.56 -7.06
N GLN A 781 -29.72 -33.79 -6.97
CA GLN A 781 -29.86 -34.66 -5.80
C GLN A 781 -28.97 -34.22 -4.64
N ASN A 782 -27.83 -33.60 -4.94
CA ASN A 782 -26.87 -33.16 -3.94
C ASN A 782 -26.47 -31.68 -4.15
N PRO A 783 -27.39 -30.74 -3.88
CA PRO A 783 -27.09 -29.34 -4.03
C PRO A 783 -26.13 -28.87 -2.96
N THR A 784 -25.11 -28.10 -3.35
CA THR A 784 -24.19 -27.46 -2.40
C THR A 784 -24.55 -25.98 -2.24
N ARG A 785 -24.57 -25.54 -1.00
CA ARG A 785 -24.88 -24.17 -0.64
C ARG A 785 -23.71 -23.56 0.16
N TYR A 786 -23.46 -22.27 -0.07
CA TYR A 786 -22.51 -21.49 0.71
C TYR A 786 -23.12 -20.13 0.94
N PHE A 787 -23.28 -19.75 2.19
CA PHE A 787 -23.85 -18.46 2.55
C PHE A 787 -22.96 -17.75 3.56
N TRP A 788 -22.22 -16.75 3.08
CA TRP A 788 -21.24 -16.01 3.87
C TRP A 788 -21.64 -14.56 4.01
N LEU A 789 -21.51 -14.04 5.23
CA LEU A 789 -21.60 -12.63 5.55
C LEU A 789 -20.26 -12.18 6.13
N ASN A 790 -19.63 -11.20 5.48
CA ASN A 790 -18.48 -10.49 6.04
C ASN A 790 -18.96 -9.12 6.53
N LEU A 791 -18.69 -8.84 7.79
CA LEU A 791 -19.00 -7.58 8.45
C LEU A 791 -17.70 -6.89 8.83
N THR A 792 -17.54 -5.63 8.43
CA THR A 792 -16.50 -4.74 8.94
C THR A 792 -17.19 -3.50 9.46
N SER A 793 -17.11 -3.29 10.76
CA SER A 793 -17.70 -2.14 11.46
C SER A 793 -16.62 -1.31 12.13
N SER A 794 -16.71 -0.01 12.03
CA SER A 794 -15.89 0.95 12.76
C SER A 794 -16.80 1.98 13.40
N ILE A 795 -16.78 2.08 14.71
CA ILE A 795 -17.70 2.91 15.49
C ILE A 795 -16.87 3.77 16.44
N GLN A 796 -17.10 5.06 16.42
CA GLN A 796 -16.60 6.00 17.41
C GLN A 796 -17.66 6.18 18.49
N LEU A 797 -17.47 5.50 19.63
CA LEU A 797 -18.44 5.53 20.72
C LEU A 797 -18.45 6.89 21.43
N THR A 798 -17.28 7.46 21.64
CA THR A 798 -17.06 8.80 22.18
C THR A 798 -15.89 9.46 21.47
N THR A 799 -15.56 10.70 21.80
CA THR A 799 -14.37 11.38 21.25
C THR A 799 -13.09 10.59 21.50
N ASN A 800 -13.05 9.81 22.59
CA ASN A 800 -11.85 9.09 23.05
C ASN A 800 -11.90 7.58 22.81
N TRP A 801 -13.08 7.00 22.51
CA TRP A 801 -13.25 5.56 22.32
C TRP A 801 -13.63 5.22 20.89
N ARG A 802 -12.90 4.30 20.28
CA ARG A 802 -13.18 3.76 18.95
C ARG A 802 -13.14 2.25 18.99
N VAL A 803 -14.12 1.62 18.36
CA VAL A 803 -14.22 0.17 18.26
C VAL A 803 -14.30 -0.22 16.80
N ARG A 804 -13.50 -1.20 16.41
CA ARG A 804 -13.59 -1.86 15.11
C ARG A 804 -13.90 -3.33 15.32
N TYR A 805 -14.89 -3.79 14.63
CA TYR A 805 -15.29 -5.20 14.66
C TYR A 805 -15.29 -5.75 13.23
N ASN A 806 -14.52 -6.82 13.01
CA ASN A 806 -14.51 -7.57 11.78
C ASN A 806 -14.98 -8.98 12.07
N ALA A 807 -15.96 -9.45 11.32
CA ALA A 807 -16.47 -10.82 11.51
C ALA A 807 -16.81 -11.46 10.17
N ARG A 808 -16.64 -12.77 10.11
CA ARG A 808 -17.09 -13.61 9.02
C ARG A 808 -18.02 -14.67 9.58
N PHE A 809 -19.25 -14.66 9.09
CA PHE A 809 -20.31 -15.57 9.48
C PHE A 809 -20.56 -16.59 8.36
N ASP A 810 -20.66 -17.84 8.72
CA ASP A 810 -21.26 -18.88 7.89
C ASP A 810 -22.73 -18.94 8.28
N LEU A 811 -23.59 -18.38 7.43
CA LEU A 811 -25.03 -18.29 7.70
C LEU A 811 -25.73 -19.62 7.44
N GLU A 812 -25.14 -20.50 6.63
CA GLU A 812 -25.65 -21.87 6.42
C GLU A 812 -25.47 -22.72 7.69
N LYS A 813 -24.26 -22.68 8.25
CA LYS A 813 -23.93 -23.40 9.49
C LYS A 813 -24.27 -22.63 10.77
N LYS A 814 -24.77 -21.40 10.65
CA LYS A 814 -25.09 -20.48 11.76
C LYS A 814 -23.91 -20.30 12.72
N THR A 815 -22.68 -20.26 12.19
CA THR A 815 -21.44 -20.16 12.98
C THR A 815 -20.63 -18.91 12.63
N VAL A 816 -19.92 -18.39 13.62
CA VAL A 816 -18.93 -17.35 13.44
C VAL A 816 -17.59 -18.00 13.12
N VAL A 817 -17.16 -17.89 11.88
CA VAL A 817 -15.92 -18.52 11.40
C VAL A 817 -14.69 -17.79 11.90
N ALA A 818 -14.74 -16.47 11.88
CA ALA A 818 -13.65 -15.61 12.36
C ALA A 818 -14.22 -14.30 12.86
N GLN A 819 -13.66 -13.78 13.94
CA GLN A 819 -13.96 -12.44 14.42
C GLN A 819 -12.75 -11.81 15.08
N ASP A 820 -12.61 -10.51 14.88
CA ASP A 820 -11.57 -9.68 15.46
C ASP A 820 -12.22 -8.42 16.02
N VAL A 821 -11.95 -8.12 17.27
CA VAL A 821 -12.37 -6.90 17.95
C VAL A 821 -11.14 -6.05 18.20
N MET A 822 -11.19 -4.79 17.83
CA MET A 822 -10.14 -3.81 18.10
C MET A 822 -10.74 -2.64 18.83
N ILE A 823 -10.19 -2.32 19.98
CA ILE A 823 -10.60 -1.21 20.82
C ILE A 823 -9.43 -0.23 20.90
N TYR A 824 -9.68 1.01 20.61
CA TYR A 824 -8.74 2.11 20.76
C TYR A 824 -9.30 3.10 21.77
N ARG A 825 -8.44 3.56 22.68
CA ARG A 825 -8.74 4.62 23.63
C ARG A 825 -7.68 5.70 23.62
N ASP A 826 -8.13 6.93 23.40
CA ASP A 826 -7.31 8.12 23.56
C ASP A 826 -7.27 8.48 25.05
N LEU A 827 -6.05 8.54 25.62
CA LEU A 827 -5.78 8.86 27.02
C LEU A 827 -5.07 10.21 27.14
N HIS A 828 -5.41 11.17 26.27
CA HIS A 828 -4.80 12.50 26.15
C HIS A 828 -3.39 12.43 25.54
N CYS A 829 -2.33 12.26 26.30
CA CYS A 829 -0.95 12.13 25.80
C CYS A 829 -0.49 10.67 25.64
N TRP A 830 -1.31 9.70 26.05
CA TRP A 830 -1.14 8.29 25.83
C TRP A 830 -2.23 7.75 24.93
N GLU A 831 -2.00 6.61 24.34
CA GLU A 831 -3.02 5.84 23.63
C GLU A 831 -2.98 4.37 24.05
N ALA A 832 -4.13 3.78 24.19
CA ALA A 832 -4.28 2.35 24.43
C ALA A 832 -4.96 1.69 23.25
N SER A 833 -4.43 0.54 22.83
CA SER A 833 -5.01 -0.29 21.77
C SER A 833 -5.11 -1.74 22.25
N PHE A 834 -6.28 -2.33 22.09
CA PHE A 834 -6.55 -3.72 22.42
C PHE A 834 -7.11 -4.43 21.21
N ALA A 835 -6.45 -5.48 20.75
CA ALA A 835 -6.90 -6.34 19.68
C ALA A 835 -7.17 -7.73 20.21
N TRP A 836 -8.34 -8.27 19.91
CA TRP A 836 -8.80 -9.56 20.43
C TRP A 836 -9.42 -10.40 19.31
N THR A 837 -8.93 -11.63 19.17
CA THR A 837 -9.46 -12.67 18.29
C THR A 837 -10.01 -13.81 19.15
N PRO A 838 -11.32 -13.80 19.51
CA PRO A 838 -11.89 -14.79 20.43
C PRO A 838 -12.16 -16.15 19.79
N THR A 839 -12.26 -16.25 18.46
CA THR A 839 -12.68 -17.46 17.75
C THR A 839 -11.60 -18.00 16.83
N GLY A 840 -11.72 -19.29 16.47
CA GLY A 840 -10.83 -20.00 15.59
C GLY A 840 -9.62 -20.63 16.29
N PRO A 841 -8.75 -21.32 15.55
CA PRO A 841 -7.58 -22.01 16.10
C PRO A 841 -6.51 -21.07 16.67
N TYR A 842 -6.59 -19.78 16.33
CA TYR A 842 -5.62 -18.76 16.71
C TYR A 842 -6.19 -17.73 17.68
N LYS A 843 -6.90 -18.19 18.73
CA LYS A 843 -7.40 -17.32 19.80
C LYS A 843 -6.26 -16.54 20.44
N ARG A 844 -6.36 -15.20 20.51
CA ARG A 844 -5.30 -14.34 21.06
C ARG A 844 -5.82 -12.97 21.43
N PHE A 845 -5.05 -12.27 22.27
CA PHE A 845 -5.20 -10.83 22.47
C PHE A 845 -3.84 -10.12 22.39
N TYR A 846 -3.90 -8.84 22.11
CA TYR A 846 -2.77 -7.95 22.11
C TYR A 846 -3.18 -6.62 22.71
N LEU A 847 -2.53 -6.23 23.79
CA LEU A 847 -2.70 -4.95 24.46
C LEU A 847 -1.44 -4.13 24.27
N ARG A 848 -1.59 -2.89 23.88
CA ARG A 848 -0.51 -1.91 23.77
C ARG A 848 -0.95 -0.60 24.40
N ILE A 849 -0.08 -0.01 25.22
CA ILE A 849 -0.23 1.33 25.78
C ILE A 849 1.06 2.07 25.44
N ASN A 850 0.98 3.17 24.70
CA ASN A 850 2.14 3.96 24.27
C ASN A 850 1.88 5.46 24.37
N VAL A 851 2.96 6.23 24.35
CA VAL A 851 2.89 7.69 24.22
C VAL A 851 2.40 8.03 22.80
N LYS A 852 1.50 8.99 22.69
CA LYS A 852 0.86 9.39 21.44
C LYS A 852 1.80 10.18 20.53
N ALA A 853 2.69 11.00 21.11
CA ALA A 853 3.63 11.82 20.35
C ALA A 853 4.59 10.95 19.52
N PRO A 854 4.75 11.22 18.20
CA PRO A 854 5.55 10.41 17.29
C PRO A 854 6.97 10.18 17.76
N MET A 855 7.63 11.21 18.33
CA MET A 855 9.02 11.14 18.82
C MET A 855 9.21 10.20 20.01
N LEU A 856 8.15 9.92 20.78
CA LEU A 856 8.16 9.06 21.97
C LEU A 856 7.29 7.81 21.81
N ARG A 857 6.83 7.50 20.62
CA ARG A 857 5.91 6.39 20.35
C ARG A 857 6.50 5.02 20.71
N GLU A 858 7.81 4.92 20.76
CA GLU A 858 8.52 3.72 21.19
C GLU A 858 8.47 3.51 22.72
N LEU A 859 8.12 4.54 23.49
CA LEU A 859 7.83 4.41 24.92
C LEU A 859 6.45 3.73 25.08
N LYS A 860 6.47 2.40 25.09
CA LYS A 860 5.28 1.56 25.12
C LYS A 860 5.43 0.31 25.97
N VAL A 861 4.30 -0.15 26.49
CA VAL A 861 4.17 -1.44 27.16
C VAL A 861 3.24 -2.29 26.31
N GLU A 862 3.64 -3.53 26.07
CA GLU A 862 2.89 -4.48 25.26
C GLU A 862 2.64 -5.76 26.06
N LYS A 863 1.41 -6.31 25.95
CA LYS A 863 1.08 -7.64 26.46
C LYS A 863 0.41 -8.46 25.38
N ARG A 864 0.89 -9.69 25.20
CA ARG A 864 0.34 -10.64 24.22
C ARG A 864 -0.06 -11.91 24.94
N GLY A 865 -1.21 -12.46 24.60
CA GLY A 865 -1.68 -13.72 25.11
C GLY A 865 -2.46 -14.52 24.07
N GLY A 866 -2.54 -15.85 24.21
CA GLY A 866 -3.30 -16.74 23.35
C GLY A 866 -2.61 -18.07 23.04
N ARG A 867 -3.41 -19.08 22.69
CA ARG A 867 -2.97 -20.46 22.39
C ARG A 867 -2.26 -20.66 21.03
N ALA A 868 -1.72 -19.67 20.42
CA ALA A 868 -1.20 -19.74 19.05
C ALA A 868 0.08 -20.59 18.87
N ALA A 869 0.52 -21.33 19.87
CA ALA A 869 1.83 -21.99 19.85
C ALA A 869 1.83 -23.52 20.05
N PHE A 870 0.68 -24.16 20.05
CA PHE A 870 0.63 -25.60 20.29
C PHE A 870 0.01 -26.36 19.12
N PHE A 871 0.64 -26.44 17.99
CA PHE A 871 0.63 -27.59 17.10
C PHE A 871 1.97 -27.60 16.34
N GLY A 872 3.01 -27.98 17.07
CA GLY A 872 4.20 -28.52 16.47
C GLY A 872 4.05 -30.04 16.55
N TYR A 873 3.86 -30.66 15.42
CA TYR A 873 4.31 -32.01 15.15
C TYR A 873 5.54 -31.88 14.28
#